data_bfcd0ed2e0539aa6801815210ea9b5c5
#
_entry.id   bfcd0ed2e0539aa6801815210ea9b5c5
#
_cell.length_a   1.000
_cell.length_b   1.000
_cell.length_c   1.000
_cell.angle_alpha   90.00
_cell.angle_beta   90.00
_cell.angle_gamma   90.00
#
_symmetry.space_group_name_H-M   'P 1'
#
loop_
_entity.id
_entity.type
_entity.pdbx_description
1 polymer ?
#
loop_
_entity_poly.entity_id
_entity_poly.type
_entity_poly.pdbx_seq_one_letter_code
_entity_poly.pdbx_strand_id
1 'polypeptide(L)'
;MPTFLAALLRAVLCLATLRAAMAAEPVAVILDHPRIFLTRAGLSALAARCAGAGAADYAALKRAADDAVRAGAIRWIDNKWAVPHDLLSCALVYLIEHQAGRPAQAYVDLIIRAWGDGTMIADQRGSAFGYHAIAYDWIHDALDPAQRRRYGDALGTWLTWYTGQAAITLQDGAWEYNQTWGPSHLNVMHSRDAITQKLLIALAIGGAGTAHQADAERFLASWATRIPNECIPAFDRMGGAWAESHGHGSYGPITVIPYAFEAWRTATGQNLFTAGRPWGFLPEMSHWLTWLRVPHTGRHAFIDDGGGDRYAGFASSAPLVARALRDPLAQWQALQARADGQYADGPWAALLIDPTVTASSPAQLGLPLAYLFAGAGNVFMRSAWDDPDATWAFFGAGPHFAGHQHDDEGHFLISRRGGLVGRGGGMGGNDEDFYWGGSLVFNLVTIFDPDEHPRRATRNENDGGLLRHVYEDQRCARGSITAYRDRATYTYSAADLTAGYAPAKARSVTRQFLYLRGRPGMDEYVVVLDRVVSTRAAFAKHFMLHVPAEPAQGGTVEELVPGHVARTSGVGLITTWLSRPDDFGPDAKVLSSGRSRMFMRTLLPAPASITRRGGEGHRNWGHPLEPTAQYDHTGPRRGEPPYCDWRLEVAAPLAEQTLFLHVFQIADEAVTTMAPVVLAEDAQAVRLEIGTVEQRWRVALAVSGDLGGSVTAPGMAEAEPLPVAVETRAQYAVDATPAP
;
A
#
# COMPACT_ATOMS: atom_id res chain seq x y z
N MET A 1 5.89 -2.20 53.56
CA MET A 1 5.51 -2.02 52.15
C MET A 1 5.89 -0.66 51.54
N PRO A 2 5.81 0.53 52.20
CA PRO A 2 6.21 1.78 51.54
C PRO A 2 7.69 1.92 51.20
N THR A 3 8.59 1.34 52.02
CA THR A 3 10.04 1.43 51.82
C THR A 3 10.54 0.61 50.65
N PHE A 4 9.91 -0.51 50.33
CA PHE A 4 10.30 -1.39 49.20
C PHE A 4 9.86 -0.75 47.86
N LEU A 5 8.71 -0.10 47.81
CA LEU A 5 8.21 0.60 46.60
C LEU A 5 9.09 1.80 46.28
N ALA A 6 9.54 2.55 47.28
CA ALA A 6 10.43 3.69 47.11
C ALA A 6 11.84 3.27 46.63
N ALA A 7 12.34 2.11 47.08
CA ALA A 7 13.62 1.56 46.62
C ALA A 7 13.49 1.05 45.16
N LEU A 8 12.40 0.42 44.81
CA LEU A 8 12.14 -0.05 43.44
C LEU A 8 11.98 1.14 42.47
N LEU A 9 11.25 2.20 42.86
CA LEU A 9 11.13 3.42 42.07
C LEU A 9 12.48 4.12 41.86
N ARG A 10 13.33 4.17 42.90
CA ARG A 10 14.69 4.73 42.79
C ARG A 10 15.59 3.87 41.91
N ALA A 11 15.49 2.53 41.96
CA ALA A 11 16.21 1.65 41.08
C ALA A 11 15.76 1.77 39.63
N VAL A 12 14.47 1.91 39.38
CA VAL A 12 13.91 2.13 38.02
C VAL A 12 14.29 3.51 37.49
N LEU A 13 14.26 4.57 38.34
CA LEU A 13 14.76 5.89 37.96
C LEU A 13 16.29 5.89 37.73
N CYS A 14 17.09 5.20 38.55
CA CYS A 14 18.52 5.06 38.31
C CYS A 14 18.83 4.26 37.06
N LEU A 15 18.06 3.21 36.73
CA LEU A 15 18.20 2.46 35.48
C LEU A 15 17.76 3.29 34.27
N ALA A 16 16.72 4.11 34.40
CA ALA A 16 16.28 5.03 33.36
C ALA A 16 17.31 6.17 33.15
N THR A 17 17.90 6.72 34.24
CA THR A 17 18.95 7.72 34.15
C THR A 17 20.29 7.14 33.68
N LEU A 18 20.63 5.89 34.04
CA LEU A 18 21.79 5.20 33.45
C LEU A 18 21.59 4.88 31.95
N ARG A 19 20.39 4.54 31.51
CA ARG A 19 20.08 4.43 30.07
C ARG A 19 20.16 5.78 29.33
N ALA A 20 19.76 6.87 29.98
CA ALA A 20 19.86 8.22 29.41
C ALA A 20 21.29 8.80 29.46
N ALA A 21 22.16 8.24 30.31
CA ALA A 21 23.55 8.71 30.48
C ALA A 21 24.58 7.87 29.68
N MET A 22 24.20 6.82 29.00
CA MET A 22 25.02 6.23 27.96
C MET A 22 24.90 7.17 26.74
N ALA A 23 25.80 8.14 26.65
CA ALA A 23 25.97 8.91 25.41
C ALA A 23 26.13 7.86 24.29
N ALA A 24 25.24 7.87 23.31
CA ALA A 24 25.35 6.99 22.17
C ALA A 24 26.76 7.13 21.59
N GLU A 25 27.44 6.01 21.38
CA GLU A 25 28.77 6.08 20.78
C GLU A 25 28.70 6.84 19.46
N PRO A 26 29.68 7.70 19.17
CA PRO A 26 29.70 8.42 17.91
C PRO A 26 29.60 7.46 16.73
N VAL A 27 28.67 7.71 15.81
CA VAL A 27 28.56 6.91 14.60
C VAL A 27 29.80 7.13 13.74
N ALA A 28 30.56 6.06 13.53
CA ALA A 28 31.72 6.11 12.66
C ALA A 28 31.28 6.16 11.19
N VAL A 29 31.40 7.33 10.57
CA VAL A 29 31.16 7.53 9.14
C VAL A 29 32.49 7.35 8.39
N ILE A 30 32.47 6.62 7.28
CA ILE A 30 33.60 6.50 6.37
C ILE A 30 33.98 7.90 5.88
N LEU A 31 35.23 8.32 6.02
CA LEU A 31 35.67 9.68 5.69
C LEU A 31 35.85 9.90 4.16
N ASP A 32 36.15 8.83 3.44
CA ASP A 32 36.33 8.89 1.97
C ASP A 32 34.99 9.13 1.26
N HIS A 33 35.03 9.94 0.21
CA HIS A 33 33.94 10.16 -0.73
C HIS A 33 34.23 9.46 -2.10
N PRO A 34 33.20 9.01 -2.84
CA PRO A 34 31.79 8.93 -2.44
C PRO A 34 31.54 7.87 -1.36
N ARG A 35 30.51 8.09 -0.54
CA ARG A 35 30.07 7.16 0.51
C ARG A 35 28.56 6.93 0.54
N ILE A 36 27.79 7.73 -0.19
CA ILE A 36 26.31 7.58 -0.31
C ILE A 36 25.99 6.78 -1.56
N PHE A 37 25.40 5.58 -1.39
CA PHE A 37 25.07 4.58 -2.41
C PHE A 37 26.26 3.97 -3.15
N LEU A 38 27.33 4.69 -3.27
CA LEU A 38 28.58 4.30 -3.93
C LEU A 38 29.73 4.46 -2.94
N THR A 39 30.73 3.62 -3.08
CA THR A 39 32.00 3.76 -2.34
C THR A 39 33.15 3.84 -3.32
N ARG A 40 34.25 4.46 -2.91
CA ARG A 40 35.48 4.54 -3.72
C ARG A 40 35.91 3.16 -4.23
N ALA A 41 35.83 2.14 -3.38
CA ALA A 41 36.15 0.75 -3.76
C ALA A 41 35.20 0.19 -4.85
N GLY A 42 33.94 0.60 -4.86
CA GLY A 42 32.93 0.16 -5.84
C GLY A 42 33.02 0.84 -7.21
N LEU A 43 33.69 1.99 -7.32
CA LEU A 43 33.71 2.78 -8.56
C LEU A 43 34.33 2.04 -9.74
N SER A 44 35.43 1.31 -9.54
CA SER A 44 36.07 0.55 -10.61
C SER A 44 35.16 -0.52 -11.20
N ALA A 45 34.43 -1.24 -10.35
CA ALA A 45 33.44 -2.24 -10.79
C ALA A 45 32.26 -1.58 -11.52
N LEU A 46 31.77 -0.43 -11.05
CA LEU A 46 30.73 0.33 -11.72
C LEU A 46 31.18 0.83 -13.10
N ALA A 47 32.38 1.39 -13.22
CA ALA A 47 32.94 1.85 -14.48
C ALA A 47 33.12 0.69 -15.49
N ALA A 48 33.63 -0.46 -15.03
CA ALA A 48 33.72 -1.66 -15.85
C ALA A 48 32.36 -2.15 -16.33
N ARG A 49 31.34 -2.15 -15.47
CA ARG A 49 29.97 -2.51 -15.85
C ARG A 49 29.40 -1.53 -16.88
N CYS A 50 29.62 -0.23 -16.73
CA CYS A 50 29.19 0.79 -17.68
C CYS A 50 29.88 0.66 -19.04
N ALA A 51 31.07 0.09 -19.10
CA ALA A 51 31.77 -0.24 -20.35
C ALA A 51 31.29 -1.57 -20.97
N GLY A 52 30.60 -2.42 -20.23
CA GLY A 52 30.15 -3.75 -20.64
C GLY A 52 28.63 -3.93 -20.56
N ALA A 53 28.14 -4.77 -19.65
CA ALA A 53 26.74 -5.17 -19.56
C ALA A 53 25.77 -4.00 -19.31
N GLY A 54 26.21 -2.91 -18.68
CA GLY A 54 25.43 -1.71 -18.42
C GLY A 54 25.61 -0.59 -19.44
N ALA A 55 26.25 -0.86 -20.59
CA ALA A 55 26.61 0.18 -21.57
C ALA A 55 25.40 0.94 -22.13
N ALA A 56 24.28 0.25 -22.35
CA ALA A 56 23.05 0.90 -22.85
C ALA A 56 22.46 1.89 -21.82
N ASP A 57 22.39 1.48 -20.54
CA ASP A 57 21.89 2.32 -19.44
C ASP A 57 22.82 3.51 -19.22
N TYR A 58 24.14 3.24 -19.24
CA TYR A 58 25.14 4.29 -19.12
C TYR A 58 25.08 5.29 -20.29
N ALA A 59 24.88 4.81 -21.52
CA ALA A 59 24.71 5.70 -22.67
C ALA A 59 23.46 6.59 -22.54
N ALA A 60 22.37 6.09 -21.97
CA ALA A 60 21.19 6.90 -21.70
C ALA A 60 21.46 7.95 -20.62
N LEU A 61 22.10 7.58 -19.53
CA LEU A 61 22.52 8.48 -18.46
C LEU A 61 23.47 9.57 -18.98
N LYS A 62 24.47 9.14 -19.76
CA LYS A 62 25.47 10.07 -20.31
C LYS A 62 24.85 11.06 -21.28
N ARG A 63 23.93 10.64 -22.14
CA ARG A 63 23.18 11.57 -23.00
C ARG A 63 22.45 12.64 -22.20
N ALA A 64 21.76 12.27 -21.12
CA ALA A 64 21.05 13.23 -20.28
C ALA A 64 22.02 14.27 -19.65
N ALA A 65 23.18 13.81 -19.17
CA ALA A 65 24.21 14.68 -18.61
C ALA A 65 24.86 15.58 -19.69
N ASP A 66 25.16 15.03 -20.87
CA ASP A 66 25.74 15.78 -21.99
C ASP A 66 24.76 16.84 -22.52
N ASP A 67 23.47 16.53 -22.53
CA ASP A 67 22.40 17.46 -22.91
C ASP A 67 22.31 18.63 -21.91
N ALA A 68 22.40 18.36 -20.62
CA ALA A 68 22.43 19.38 -19.58
C ALA A 68 23.67 20.28 -19.71
N VAL A 69 24.83 19.70 -19.94
CA VAL A 69 26.08 20.47 -20.17
C VAL A 69 25.97 21.34 -21.43
N ARG A 70 25.41 20.80 -22.51
CA ARG A 70 25.18 21.55 -23.76
C ARG A 70 24.18 22.69 -23.57
N ALA A 71 23.12 22.45 -22.80
CA ALA A 71 22.13 23.48 -22.45
C ALA A 71 22.69 24.53 -21.46
N GLY A 72 23.79 24.23 -20.78
CA GLY A 72 24.38 25.10 -19.76
C GLY A 72 23.56 25.23 -18.49
N ALA A 73 22.55 24.39 -18.28
CA ALA A 73 21.61 24.46 -17.17
C ALA A 73 21.20 23.06 -16.65
N ILE A 74 21.01 22.96 -15.35
CA ILE A 74 20.33 21.84 -14.71
C ILE A 74 18.81 22.04 -14.87
N ARG A 75 18.10 21.04 -15.40
CA ARG A 75 16.64 21.09 -15.47
C ARG A 75 16.06 20.75 -14.10
N TRP A 76 15.20 21.63 -13.63
CA TRP A 76 14.43 21.45 -12.43
C TRP A 76 12.99 21.15 -12.82
N ILE A 77 12.38 20.12 -12.25
CA ILE A 77 10.94 19.93 -12.41
C ILE A 77 10.26 20.91 -11.47
N ASP A 78 9.45 21.78 -12.03
CA ASP A 78 8.85 22.92 -11.36
C ASP A 78 7.60 22.52 -10.53
N ASN A 79 7.77 21.58 -9.61
CA ASN A 79 6.76 21.28 -8.60
C ASN A 79 7.44 21.03 -7.24
N LYS A 80 6.69 21.15 -6.15
CA LYS A 80 7.19 20.91 -4.78
C LYS A 80 7.77 19.51 -4.52
N TRP A 81 7.66 18.62 -5.50
CA TRP A 81 8.14 17.24 -5.48
C TRP A 81 9.27 17.00 -6.47
N ALA A 82 9.84 18.07 -7.01
CA ALA A 82 10.77 18.01 -8.12
C ALA A 82 12.05 17.25 -7.79
N VAL A 83 12.34 16.28 -8.65
CA VAL A 83 13.63 15.60 -8.70
C VAL A 83 14.52 16.31 -9.71
N PRO A 84 15.71 16.78 -9.36
CA PRO A 84 16.65 17.33 -10.32
C PRO A 84 17.33 16.18 -11.10
N HIS A 85 16.68 15.68 -12.14
CA HIS A 85 17.17 14.52 -12.91
C HIS A 85 18.58 14.74 -13.45
N ASP A 86 18.88 15.96 -13.91
CA ASP A 86 20.18 16.29 -14.50
C ASP A 86 21.30 16.40 -13.45
N LEU A 87 20.98 16.77 -12.20
CA LEU A 87 21.98 16.91 -11.13
C LEU A 87 22.69 15.59 -10.83
N LEU A 88 21.93 14.54 -10.53
CA LEU A 88 22.49 13.23 -10.24
C LEU A 88 23.11 12.59 -11.49
N SER A 89 22.52 12.83 -12.66
CA SER A 89 23.09 12.34 -13.92
C SER A 89 24.48 12.91 -14.16
N CYS A 90 24.66 14.24 -13.99
CA CYS A 90 25.96 14.90 -14.12
C CYS A 90 26.96 14.41 -13.06
N ALA A 91 26.54 14.31 -11.78
CA ALA A 91 27.43 13.86 -10.72
C ALA A 91 27.90 12.42 -10.91
N LEU A 92 27.00 11.50 -11.34
CA LEU A 92 27.36 10.11 -11.56
C LEU A 92 28.23 9.93 -12.80
N VAL A 93 27.92 10.64 -13.91
CA VAL A 93 28.75 10.61 -15.10
C VAL A 93 30.15 11.16 -14.81
N TYR A 94 30.25 12.22 -14.00
CA TYR A 94 31.56 12.71 -13.52
C TYR A 94 32.35 11.56 -12.84
N LEU A 95 31.78 10.86 -11.88
CA LEU A 95 32.47 9.77 -11.19
C LEU A 95 32.93 8.66 -12.13
N ILE A 96 32.07 8.22 -13.06
CA ILE A 96 32.37 7.13 -14.00
C ILE A 96 33.45 7.55 -14.99
N GLU A 97 33.35 8.74 -15.58
CA GLU A 97 34.32 9.25 -16.55
C GLU A 97 35.66 9.53 -15.87
N HIS A 98 35.67 10.15 -14.70
CA HIS A 98 36.88 10.42 -13.91
C HIS A 98 37.58 9.11 -13.52
N GLN A 99 36.84 8.11 -13.03
CA GLN A 99 37.39 6.78 -12.72
C GLN A 99 38.00 6.10 -13.94
N ALA A 100 37.46 6.35 -15.13
CA ALA A 100 37.97 5.84 -16.40
C ALA A 100 39.10 6.68 -17.01
N GLY A 101 39.56 7.74 -16.34
CA GLY A 101 40.60 8.65 -16.81
C GLY A 101 40.18 9.53 -17.98
N ARG A 102 38.88 9.74 -18.19
CA ARG A 102 38.34 10.57 -19.26
C ARG A 102 37.98 12.00 -18.77
N PRO A 103 37.93 13.00 -19.66
CA PRO A 103 37.55 14.37 -19.29
C PRO A 103 36.13 14.41 -18.70
N ALA A 104 35.99 14.96 -17.49
CA ALA A 104 34.71 14.98 -16.76
C ALA A 104 34.41 16.31 -16.06
N GLN A 105 35.34 17.27 -16.08
CA GLN A 105 35.20 18.51 -15.32
C GLN A 105 33.96 19.34 -15.71
N ALA A 106 33.53 19.29 -16.97
CA ALA A 106 32.39 20.07 -17.45
C ALA A 106 31.07 19.74 -16.69
N TYR A 107 30.90 18.53 -16.20
CA TYR A 107 29.74 18.14 -15.40
C TYR A 107 29.77 18.77 -14.00
N VAL A 108 30.95 18.81 -13.38
CA VAL A 108 31.16 19.48 -12.08
C VAL A 108 30.98 20.99 -12.22
N ASP A 109 31.55 21.60 -13.26
CA ASP A 109 31.40 23.04 -13.51
C ASP A 109 29.95 23.45 -13.70
N LEU A 110 29.13 22.58 -14.35
CA LEU A 110 27.72 22.85 -14.47
C LEU A 110 26.99 22.80 -13.12
N ILE A 111 27.29 21.82 -12.27
CA ILE A 111 26.73 21.70 -10.92
C ILE A 111 27.12 22.89 -10.07
N ILE A 112 28.42 23.30 -10.08
CA ILE A 112 28.91 24.45 -9.33
C ILE A 112 28.21 25.73 -9.80
N ARG A 113 28.06 25.96 -11.09
CA ARG A 113 27.30 27.09 -11.62
C ARG A 113 25.84 27.10 -11.17
N ALA A 114 25.19 25.94 -11.16
CA ALA A 114 23.80 25.80 -10.72
C ALA A 114 23.65 26.09 -9.22
N TRP A 115 24.62 25.68 -8.41
CA TRP A 115 24.61 25.94 -6.97
C TRP A 115 25.03 27.39 -6.60
N GLY A 116 25.81 28.04 -7.45
CA GLY A 116 26.24 29.44 -7.27
C GLY A 116 26.96 29.67 -5.94
N ASP A 117 26.40 30.53 -5.12
CA ASP A 117 26.91 30.86 -3.78
C ASP A 117 26.38 29.91 -2.67
N GLY A 118 25.57 28.92 -3.04
CA GLY A 118 24.92 27.96 -2.12
C GLY A 118 23.47 28.33 -1.78
N THR A 119 22.99 29.51 -2.14
CA THR A 119 21.60 29.93 -1.88
C THR A 119 20.60 28.95 -2.51
N MET A 120 20.88 28.44 -3.71
CA MET A 120 20.00 27.47 -4.37
C MET A 120 19.82 26.21 -3.54
N ILE A 121 20.88 25.70 -2.92
CA ILE A 121 20.79 24.55 -2.03
C ILE A 121 19.91 24.89 -0.83
N ALA A 122 20.12 26.07 -0.23
CA ALA A 122 19.42 26.52 0.96
C ALA A 122 17.93 26.86 0.69
N ASP A 123 17.59 27.35 -0.52
CA ASP A 123 16.24 27.83 -0.86
C ASP A 123 15.32 26.77 -1.43
N GLN A 124 15.86 25.67 -1.94
CA GLN A 124 15.07 24.59 -2.50
C GLN A 124 14.43 23.73 -1.41
N ARG A 125 13.30 24.20 -0.94
CA ARG A 125 12.49 23.55 0.10
C ARG A 125 11.66 22.44 -0.53
N GLY A 126 11.84 21.23 -0.05
CA GLY A 126 11.09 20.08 -0.47
C GLY A 126 11.96 18.84 -0.69
N SER A 127 11.46 17.87 -1.42
CA SER A 127 12.11 16.55 -1.61
C SER A 127 13.45 16.59 -2.36
N ALA A 128 13.83 17.74 -2.91
CA ALA A 128 15.04 17.89 -3.74
C ALA A 128 16.36 17.95 -2.94
N PHE A 129 16.33 18.28 -1.66
CA PHE A 129 17.59 18.53 -0.92
C PHE A 129 18.42 17.28 -0.65
N GLY A 130 17.79 16.12 -0.52
CA GLY A 130 18.51 14.86 -0.44
C GLY A 130 19.36 14.56 -1.68
N TYR A 131 18.90 14.96 -2.84
CA TYR A 131 19.65 14.82 -4.10
C TYR A 131 20.87 15.75 -4.15
N HIS A 132 20.76 16.94 -3.58
CA HIS A 132 21.92 17.82 -3.44
C HIS A 132 23.00 17.20 -2.54
N ALA A 133 22.60 16.53 -1.45
CA ALA A 133 23.54 15.82 -0.58
C ALA A 133 24.25 14.67 -1.29
N ILE A 134 23.52 13.90 -2.12
CA ILE A 134 24.08 12.83 -2.94
C ILE A 134 25.06 13.43 -3.97
N ALA A 135 24.66 14.48 -4.68
CA ALA A 135 25.53 15.13 -5.67
C ALA A 135 26.78 15.71 -5.01
N TYR A 136 26.63 16.36 -3.85
CA TYR A 136 27.78 16.89 -3.07
C TYR A 136 28.75 15.77 -2.71
N ASP A 137 28.25 14.64 -2.20
CA ASP A 137 29.05 13.47 -1.87
C ASP A 137 29.82 12.93 -3.09
N TRP A 138 29.13 12.83 -4.24
CA TRP A 138 29.71 12.25 -5.45
C TRP A 138 30.75 13.15 -6.13
N ILE A 139 30.62 14.49 -6.06
CA ILE A 139 31.60 15.41 -6.63
C ILE A 139 32.58 16.00 -5.59
N HIS A 140 32.52 15.51 -4.34
CA HIS A 140 33.27 16.08 -3.22
C HIS A 140 34.75 16.29 -3.51
N ASP A 141 35.39 15.29 -4.15
CA ASP A 141 36.82 15.36 -4.45
C ASP A 141 37.17 16.36 -5.57
N ALA A 142 36.17 16.75 -6.38
CA ALA A 142 36.34 17.78 -7.40
C ALA A 142 36.15 19.20 -6.88
N LEU A 143 35.60 19.36 -5.67
CA LEU A 143 35.39 20.67 -5.04
C LEU A 143 36.65 21.13 -4.31
N ASP A 144 36.97 22.42 -4.41
CA ASP A 144 38.01 23.04 -3.59
C ASP A 144 37.56 23.16 -2.10
N PRO A 145 38.45 23.39 -1.14
CA PRO A 145 38.12 23.48 0.28
C PRO A 145 37.11 24.58 0.63
N ALA A 146 37.06 25.67 -0.11
CA ALA A 146 36.10 26.76 0.12
C ALA A 146 34.69 26.35 -0.39
N GLN A 147 34.61 25.70 -1.54
CA GLN A 147 33.38 25.14 -2.11
C GLN A 147 32.84 24.04 -1.22
N ARG A 148 33.68 23.12 -0.72
CA ARG A 148 33.26 22.08 0.23
C ARG A 148 32.59 22.66 1.47
N ARG A 149 33.21 23.66 2.09
CA ARG A 149 32.62 24.35 3.25
C ARG A 149 31.29 25.01 2.87
N ARG A 150 31.31 25.85 1.82
CA ARG A 150 30.15 26.63 1.38
C ARG A 150 28.93 25.75 1.13
N TYR A 151 29.06 24.70 0.34
CA TYR A 151 27.95 23.85 -0.02
C TYR A 151 27.57 22.89 1.12
N GLY A 152 28.55 22.46 1.91
CA GLY A 152 28.28 21.69 3.12
C GLY A 152 27.51 22.47 4.18
N ASP A 153 27.86 23.78 4.38
CA ASP A 153 27.13 24.66 5.29
C ASP A 153 25.70 24.92 4.77
N ALA A 154 25.54 25.15 3.47
CA ALA A 154 24.21 25.32 2.86
C ALA A 154 23.33 24.07 3.05
N LEU A 155 23.89 22.87 2.85
CA LEU A 155 23.21 21.61 3.14
C LEU A 155 22.86 21.49 4.63
N GLY A 156 23.80 21.84 5.50
CA GLY A 156 23.64 21.69 6.95
C GLY A 156 22.49 22.54 7.53
N THR A 157 22.12 23.66 6.87
CA THR A 157 20.96 24.46 7.30
C THR A 157 19.67 23.65 7.37
N TRP A 158 19.55 22.60 6.54
CA TRP A 158 18.37 21.74 6.50
C TRP A 158 18.24 20.80 7.71
N LEU A 159 19.33 20.49 8.41
CA LEU A 159 19.26 19.67 9.61
C LEU A 159 18.43 20.32 10.71
N THR A 160 18.38 21.66 10.72
CA THR A 160 17.70 22.47 11.73
C THR A 160 16.38 23.07 11.24
N TRP A 161 16.10 23.04 9.95
CA TRP A 161 15.01 23.84 9.36
C TRP A 161 13.60 23.34 9.66
N TYR A 162 13.33 22.03 9.57
CA TYR A 162 11.95 21.54 9.51
C TYR A 162 11.18 21.63 10.84
N THR A 163 11.83 21.87 11.91
CA THR A 163 11.31 21.72 13.27
C THR A 163 11.32 23.01 14.07
N GLY A 164 11.55 24.10 13.39
CA GLY A 164 11.33 25.43 13.98
C GLY A 164 12.21 25.80 15.15
N GLN A 165 12.99 24.96 15.78
CA GLN A 165 13.99 25.38 16.77
C GLN A 165 14.92 24.31 17.36
N ALA A 166 14.60 23.02 17.36
CA ALA A 166 15.40 22.08 18.14
C ALA A 166 15.66 20.75 17.45
N ALA A 167 15.08 20.49 16.33
CA ALA A 167 14.85 19.15 15.88
C ALA A 167 15.90 18.66 14.91
N ILE A 168 17.04 18.47 15.44
CA ILE A 168 18.11 17.71 14.82
C ILE A 168 17.89 16.21 15.03
N THR A 169 17.05 15.84 15.97
CA THR A 169 16.74 14.45 16.31
C THR A 169 15.46 14.03 15.65
N LEU A 170 15.30 12.74 15.34
CA LEU A 170 14.02 12.15 14.89
C LEU A 170 12.87 12.45 15.86
N GLN A 171 13.20 12.85 17.10
CA GLN A 171 12.24 13.15 18.14
C GLN A 171 11.40 14.38 17.83
N ASP A 172 11.97 15.35 17.16
CA ASP A 172 11.46 16.71 17.18
C ASP A 172 10.73 17.12 15.91
N GLY A 173 10.15 16.32 15.15
CA GLY A 173 9.38 16.73 13.99
C GLY A 173 8.70 15.61 13.24
N ALA A 174 9.42 14.55 12.98
CA ALA A 174 8.87 13.42 12.27
C ALA A 174 7.88 12.62 13.13
N TRP A 175 8.13 12.63 14.45
CA TRP A 175 7.32 11.90 15.42
C TRP A 175 6.30 12.79 16.13
N GLU A 176 6.55 14.09 16.25
CA GLU A 176 5.63 15.02 16.90
C GLU A 176 4.34 15.23 16.15
N TYR A 177 4.36 15.15 14.83
CA TYR A 177 3.14 15.21 14.03
C TYR A 177 2.16 14.11 14.42
N ASN A 178 2.63 13.08 15.09
CA ASN A 178 1.88 11.93 15.52
C ASN A 178 1.94 11.68 17.04
N GLN A 179 2.13 12.69 17.87
CA GLN A 179 2.06 12.54 19.32
C GLN A 179 0.73 11.93 19.81
N THR A 180 -0.35 12.16 19.05
CA THR A 180 -1.67 11.59 19.31
C THR A 180 -1.78 10.10 19.04
N TRP A 181 -0.82 9.51 18.28
CA TRP A 181 -0.89 8.13 17.82
C TRP A 181 -0.04 7.14 18.62
N GLY A 182 0.77 7.64 19.54
CA GLY A 182 1.71 6.86 20.31
C GLY A 182 2.92 6.34 19.50
N PRO A 183 3.87 5.67 20.16
CA PRO A 183 5.13 5.24 19.52
C PRO A 183 5.00 4.13 18.48
N SER A 184 3.80 3.59 18.26
CA SER A 184 3.50 2.56 17.26
C SER A 184 2.99 3.09 15.92
N HIS A 185 2.76 4.40 15.81
CA HIS A 185 2.17 5.03 14.63
C HIS A 185 3.23 5.86 13.90
N LEU A 186 3.76 5.29 12.84
CA LEU A 186 4.72 5.94 11.98
C LEU A 186 3.99 6.55 10.78
N ASN A 187 3.74 7.84 10.81
CA ASN A 187 3.44 8.55 9.58
C ASN A 187 4.73 8.75 8.79
N VAL A 188 5.18 7.70 8.12
CA VAL A 188 6.47 7.66 7.42
C VAL A 188 6.46 8.61 6.22
N MET A 189 5.31 8.92 5.66
CA MET A 189 5.21 9.89 4.58
C MET A 189 5.68 11.27 5.02
N HIS A 190 5.20 11.74 6.16
CA HIS A 190 5.63 13.02 6.73
C HIS A 190 6.99 12.95 7.41
N SER A 191 7.45 11.74 7.72
CA SER A 191 8.75 11.47 8.35
C SER A 191 9.89 11.23 7.35
N ARG A 192 9.59 11.12 6.04
CA ARG A 192 10.60 10.85 5.02
C ARG A 192 11.76 11.84 5.07
N ASP A 193 11.47 13.11 5.34
CA ASP A 193 12.48 14.15 5.40
C ASP A 193 13.46 13.91 6.54
N ALA A 194 12.98 13.47 7.70
CA ALA A 194 13.83 13.12 8.82
C ALA A 194 14.51 11.75 8.64
N ILE A 195 13.80 10.75 8.10
CA ILE A 195 14.35 9.40 7.97
C ILE A 195 15.42 9.33 6.89
N THR A 196 15.22 9.97 5.75
CA THR A 196 16.12 9.83 4.59
C THR A 196 16.82 11.10 4.23
N GLN A 197 16.12 12.20 4.01
CA GLN A 197 16.77 13.39 3.45
C GLN A 197 17.76 14.02 4.44
N LYS A 198 17.38 14.17 5.72
CA LYS A 198 18.32 14.64 6.75
C LYS A 198 19.45 13.64 6.98
N LEU A 199 19.17 12.32 6.84
CA LEU A 199 20.21 11.30 6.90
C LEU A 199 21.24 11.49 5.78
N LEU A 200 20.78 11.67 4.53
CA LEU A 200 21.68 11.89 3.39
C LEU A 200 22.55 13.13 3.60
N ILE A 201 21.98 14.21 4.13
CA ILE A 201 22.74 15.43 4.47
C ILE A 201 23.76 15.15 5.58
N ALA A 202 23.32 14.57 6.69
CA ALA A 202 24.21 14.29 7.82
C ALA A 202 25.35 13.33 7.42
N LEU A 203 25.06 12.34 6.57
CA LEU A 203 26.10 11.47 6.01
C LEU A 203 27.01 12.25 5.06
N ALA A 204 26.49 13.11 4.19
CA ALA A 204 27.30 13.86 3.23
C ALA A 204 28.30 14.81 3.89
N ILE A 205 27.89 15.51 4.97
CA ILE A 205 28.71 16.50 5.65
C ILE A 205 29.43 15.99 6.89
N GLY A 206 29.15 14.78 7.34
CA GLY A 206 29.81 14.18 8.50
C GLY A 206 31.33 14.09 8.31
N GLY A 207 32.11 14.64 9.25
CA GLY A 207 33.57 14.71 9.15
C GLY A 207 34.13 15.76 8.18
N ALA A 208 33.29 16.60 7.55
CA ALA A 208 33.72 17.57 6.55
C ALA A 208 34.15 18.93 7.14
N GLY A 209 34.09 19.11 8.46
CA GLY A 209 34.48 20.35 9.13
C GLY A 209 33.58 21.55 8.78
N THR A 210 32.33 21.31 8.51
CA THR A 210 31.28 22.32 8.25
C THR A 210 30.81 22.98 9.56
N ALA A 211 30.12 24.12 9.48
CA ALA A 211 29.51 24.78 10.64
C ALA A 211 28.44 23.89 11.33
N HIS A 212 27.87 22.93 10.61
CA HIS A 212 26.83 22.01 11.08
C HIS A 212 27.36 20.61 11.43
N GLN A 213 28.66 20.44 11.63
CA GLN A 213 29.27 19.13 11.96
C GLN A 213 28.63 18.50 13.21
N ALA A 214 28.52 19.28 14.30
CA ALA A 214 27.94 18.81 15.55
C ALA A 214 26.44 18.44 15.41
N ASP A 215 25.73 19.14 14.54
CA ASP A 215 24.32 18.85 14.25
C ASP A 215 24.19 17.53 13.51
N ALA A 216 25.05 17.28 12.53
CA ALA A 216 25.10 16.02 11.80
C ALA A 216 25.42 14.85 12.73
N GLU A 217 26.41 14.99 13.60
CA GLU A 217 26.79 13.94 14.57
C GLU A 217 25.65 13.59 15.53
N ARG A 218 24.97 14.62 16.08
CA ARG A 218 23.81 14.40 16.95
C ARG A 218 22.65 13.70 16.20
N PHE A 219 22.37 14.12 14.96
CA PHE A 219 21.35 13.49 14.15
C PHE A 219 21.69 12.04 13.86
N LEU A 220 22.90 11.72 13.43
CA LEU A 220 23.34 10.36 13.14
C LEU A 220 23.25 9.45 14.37
N ALA A 221 23.65 9.93 15.56
CA ALA A 221 23.54 9.18 16.80
C ALA A 221 22.08 8.87 17.17
N SER A 222 21.20 9.86 17.02
CA SER A 222 19.75 9.67 17.23
C SER A 222 19.16 8.69 16.21
N TRP A 223 19.49 8.84 14.94
CA TRP A 223 19.02 7.97 13.86
C TRP A 223 19.44 6.52 14.06
N ALA A 224 20.73 6.31 14.40
CA ALA A 224 21.29 4.97 14.70
C ALA A 224 20.61 4.27 15.87
N THR A 225 20.05 5.02 16.81
CA THR A 225 19.36 4.49 17.98
C THR A 225 17.88 4.21 17.65
N ARG A 226 17.20 5.16 17.03
CA ARG A 226 15.74 5.13 16.88
C ARG A 226 15.27 4.25 15.74
N ILE A 227 15.96 4.24 14.60
CA ILE A 227 15.54 3.43 13.46
C ILE A 227 15.49 1.93 13.84
N PRO A 228 16.55 1.32 14.39
CA PRO A 228 16.50 -0.09 14.79
C PRO A 228 15.55 -0.40 15.93
N ASN A 229 15.35 0.52 16.88
CA ASN A 229 14.61 0.24 18.10
C ASN A 229 13.13 0.65 18.05
N GLU A 230 12.74 1.54 17.15
CA GLU A 230 11.38 2.07 17.04
C GLU A 230 10.75 1.79 15.67
N CYS A 231 11.43 2.19 14.58
CA CYS A 231 10.88 2.10 13.22
C CYS A 231 10.82 0.67 12.71
N ILE A 232 11.92 -0.06 12.77
CA ILE A 232 11.98 -1.43 12.25
C ILE A 232 10.98 -2.33 12.96
N PRO A 233 10.83 -2.32 14.31
CA PRO A 233 9.79 -3.09 14.99
C PRO A 233 8.36 -2.73 14.58
N ALA A 234 8.09 -1.47 14.28
CA ALA A 234 6.76 -1.06 13.81
C ALA A 234 6.48 -1.55 12.38
N PHE A 235 7.46 -1.47 11.47
CA PHE A 235 7.34 -2.03 10.12
C PHE A 235 7.23 -3.55 10.13
N ASP A 236 7.97 -4.24 11.01
CA ASP A 236 7.85 -5.69 11.19
C ASP A 236 6.45 -6.12 11.62
N ARG A 237 5.76 -5.31 12.44
CA ARG A 237 4.37 -5.58 12.84
C ARG A 237 3.40 -5.49 11.67
N MET A 238 3.63 -4.58 10.73
CA MET A 238 2.83 -4.45 9.50
C MET A 238 3.10 -5.58 8.51
N GLY A 239 4.22 -6.31 8.66
CA GLY A 239 4.55 -7.47 7.83
C GLY A 239 4.76 -7.13 6.36
N GLY A 240 5.35 -5.97 6.08
CA GLY A 240 5.66 -5.51 4.73
C GLY A 240 4.53 -4.79 4.00
N ALA A 241 3.28 -4.98 4.39
CA ALA A 241 2.17 -4.19 3.87
C ALA A 241 2.18 -2.79 4.47
N TRP A 242 1.86 -1.79 3.66
CA TRP A 242 1.71 -0.43 4.15
C TRP A 242 0.24 -0.05 4.29
N ALA A 243 -0.12 0.43 5.48
CA ALA A 243 -1.52 0.65 5.86
C ALA A 243 -2.22 1.74 5.03
N GLU A 244 -1.49 2.75 4.55
CA GLU A 244 -2.02 3.82 3.68
C GLU A 244 -1.97 3.47 2.19
N SER A 245 -1.86 2.17 1.86
CA SER A 245 -1.64 1.68 0.50
C SER A 245 -0.29 2.08 -0.12
N HIS A 246 -0.06 1.61 -1.35
CA HIS A 246 1.17 1.89 -2.08
C HIS A 246 1.28 3.35 -2.55
N GLY A 247 0.19 4.07 -2.72
CA GLY A 247 0.19 5.47 -3.13
C GLY A 247 0.98 6.33 -2.14
N HIS A 248 0.54 6.38 -0.90
CA HIS A 248 1.29 7.04 0.17
C HIS A 248 2.53 6.27 0.58
N GLY A 249 2.51 4.94 0.52
CA GLY A 249 3.68 4.11 0.73
C GLY A 249 4.83 4.43 -0.21
N SER A 250 4.56 4.84 -1.46
CA SER A 250 5.58 5.23 -2.43
C SER A 250 6.32 6.52 -2.06
N TYR A 251 5.67 7.44 -1.36
CA TYR A 251 6.31 8.62 -0.79
C TYR A 251 7.07 8.32 0.51
N GLY A 252 6.78 7.22 1.16
CA GLY A 252 7.30 6.81 2.45
C GLY A 252 8.13 5.52 2.40
N PRO A 253 7.71 4.46 3.09
CA PRO A 253 8.57 3.30 3.39
C PRO A 253 9.04 2.54 2.15
N ILE A 254 8.24 2.51 1.08
CA ILE A 254 8.57 1.74 -0.13
C ILE A 254 9.82 2.29 -0.82
N THR A 255 9.96 3.61 -0.86
CA THR A 255 11.12 4.27 -1.49
C THR A 255 12.15 4.70 -0.45
N VAL A 256 11.70 5.38 0.58
CA VAL A 256 12.53 6.11 1.54
C VAL A 256 13.39 5.16 2.38
N ILE A 257 12.84 4.06 2.87
CA ILE A 257 13.57 3.15 3.75
C ILE A 257 14.69 2.40 3.03
N PRO A 258 14.50 1.80 1.85
CA PRO A 258 15.62 1.20 1.12
C PRO A 258 16.74 2.18 0.80
N TYR A 259 16.40 3.43 0.45
CA TYR A 259 17.41 4.47 0.23
C TYR A 259 18.17 4.82 1.52
N ALA A 260 17.47 5.00 2.63
CA ALA A 260 18.09 5.29 3.91
C ALA A 260 19.03 4.16 4.36
N PHE A 261 18.59 2.91 4.24
CA PHE A 261 19.38 1.76 4.62
C PHE A 261 20.62 1.57 3.74
N GLU A 262 20.48 1.81 2.44
CA GLU A 262 21.63 1.71 1.53
C GLU A 262 22.63 2.85 1.77
N ALA A 263 22.16 4.07 1.94
CA ALA A 263 23.03 5.20 2.29
C ALA A 263 23.78 4.94 3.60
N TRP A 264 23.06 4.43 4.62
CA TRP A 264 23.65 4.04 5.90
C TRP A 264 24.70 2.94 5.72
N ARG A 265 24.35 1.88 4.99
CA ARG A 265 25.26 0.74 4.75
C ARG A 265 26.55 1.17 4.04
N THR A 266 26.44 1.99 3.01
CA THR A 266 27.63 2.41 2.25
C THR A 266 28.48 3.42 3.01
N ALA A 267 27.87 4.27 3.84
CA ALA A 267 28.59 5.30 4.59
C ALA A 267 29.15 4.82 5.95
N THR A 268 28.61 3.74 6.54
CA THR A 268 29.01 3.29 7.88
C THR A 268 29.53 1.84 7.91
N GLY A 269 29.25 1.07 6.87
CA GLY A 269 29.50 -0.38 6.84
C GLY A 269 28.45 -1.23 7.58
N GLN A 270 27.47 -0.62 8.27
CA GLN A 270 26.44 -1.34 9.00
C GLN A 270 25.25 -1.66 8.09
N ASN A 271 24.85 -2.93 8.06
CA ASN A 271 23.73 -3.40 7.22
C ASN A 271 22.44 -3.48 8.03
N LEU A 272 21.47 -2.60 7.74
CA LEU A 272 20.14 -2.60 8.34
C LEU A 272 19.08 -3.36 7.52
N PHE A 273 19.38 -3.80 6.31
CA PHE A 273 18.44 -4.57 5.49
C PHE A 273 18.05 -5.92 6.14
N THR A 274 18.91 -6.46 6.98
CA THR A 274 18.68 -7.70 7.70
C THR A 274 18.36 -7.49 9.19
N ALA A 275 18.19 -6.25 9.61
CA ALA A 275 17.82 -5.95 10.99
C ALA A 275 16.35 -6.30 11.25
N GLY A 276 16.03 -6.70 12.47
CA GLY A 276 14.70 -7.12 12.87
C GLY A 276 14.53 -8.64 12.77
N ARG A 277 13.51 -9.10 12.05
CA ARG A 277 13.32 -10.53 11.77
C ARG A 277 14.46 -11.08 10.91
N PRO A 278 14.66 -12.41 10.85
CA PRO A 278 15.73 -13.01 10.03
C PRO A 278 15.78 -12.54 8.57
N TRP A 279 14.67 -12.10 8.02
CA TRP A 279 14.53 -11.56 6.65
C TRP A 279 14.04 -10.11 6.60
N GLY A 280 13.75 -9.47 7.76
CA GLY A 280 13.20 -8.11 7.81
C GLY A 280 11.84 -7.96 7.13
N PHE A 281 11.29 -6.73 7.16
CA PHE A 281 10.02 -6.41 6.49
C PHE A 281 10.17 -6.10 4.99
N LEU A 282 11.38 -5.82 4.50
CA LEU A 282 11.62 -5.40 3.12
C LEU A 282 11.33 -6.50 2.08
N PRO A 283 11.69 -7.78 2.28
CA PRO A 283 11.23 -8.86 1.40
C PRO A 283 9.70 -8.98 1.39
N GLU A 284 9.07 -8.91 2.54
CA GLU A 284 7.60 -8.93 2.66
C GLU A 284 6.94 -7.76 1.91
N MET A 285 7.58 -6.59 1.88
CA MET A 285 7.11 -5.44 1.10
C MET A 285 7.17 -5.71 -0.41
N SER A 286 8.23 -6.36 -0.91
CA SER A 286 8.31 -6.80 -2.32
C SER A 286 7.17 -7.77 -2.66
N HIS A 287 6.87 -8.69 -1.74
CA HIS A 287 5.73 -9.60 -1.86
C HIS A 287 4.42 -8.83 -1.89
N TRP A 288 4.15 -7.97 -0.92
CA TRP A 288 2.92 -7.18 -0.86
C TRP A 288 2.65 -6.41 -2.15
N LEU A 289 3.64 -5.70 -2.69
CA LEU A 289 3.54 -4.99 -3.96
C LEU A 289 3.25 -5.93 -5.14
N THR A 290 3.74 -7.16 -5.09
CA THR A 290 3.47 -8.18 -6.11
C THR A 290 2.02 -8.65 -6.05
N TRP A 291 1.47 -8.92 -4.86
CA TRP A 291 0.06 -9.30 -4.69
C TRP A 291 -0.91 -8.17 -5.01
N LEU A 292 -0.51 -6.93 -4.78
CA LEU A 292 -1.32 -5.75 -5.08
C LEU A 292 -1.57 -5.56 -6.58
N ARG A 293 -0.75 -6.17 -7.46
CA ARG A 293 -0.87 -6.04 -8.92
C ARG A 293 -2.05 -6.84 -9.46
N VAL A 294 -2.98 -6.16 -10.13
CA VAL A 294 -4.09 -6.81 -10.84
C VAL A 294 -3.62 -7.38 -12.17
N PRO A 295 -4.05 -8.61 -12.55
CA PRO A 295 -3.51 -9.30 -13.73
C PRO A 295 -3.76 -8.56 -15.05
N HIS A 296 -4.97 -8.07 -15.28
CA HIS A 296 -5.42 -7.53 -16.56
C HIS A 296 -4.71 -6.24 -17.02
N THR A 297 -4.06 -5.52 -16.13
CA THR A 297 -3.26 -4.33 -16.46
C THR A 297 -1.85 -4.38 -15.91
N GLY A 298 -1.58 -5.26 -14.94
CA GLY A 298 -0.33 -5.29 -14.18
C GLY A 298 -0.12 -4.05 -13.30
N ARG A 299 -1.16 -3.23 -13.09
CA ARG A 299 -1.14 -2.06 -12.19
C ARG A 299 -1.53 -2.46 -10.78
N HIS A 300 -1.17 -1.64 -9.80
CA HIS A 300 -1.57 -1.83 -8.42
C HIS A 300 -3.05 -1.49 -8.22
N ALA A 301 -3.77 -2.32 -7.48
CA ALA A 301 -5.17 -2.10 -7.14
C ALA A 301 -5.38 -0.82 -6.32
N PHE A 302 -6.58 -0.24 -6.42
CA PHE A 302 -6.98 0.90 -5.60
C PHE A 302 -7.44 0.43 -4.22
N ILE A 303 -6.54 0.55 -3.24
CA ILE A 303 -6.79 0.29 -1.82
C ILE A 303 -6.39 1.56 -1.08
N ASP A 304 -7.18 2.03 -0.14
CA ASP A 304 -6.94 3.31 0.56
C ASP A 304 -6.60 4.46 -0.42
N ASP A 305 -5.56 5.24 -0.14
CA ASP A 305 -5.13 6.41 -0.91
C ASP A 305 -4.23 6.08 -2.10
N GLY A 306 -4.26 4.90 -2.62
CA GLY A 306 -3.36 4.58 -3.70
C GLY A 306 -3.86 3.55 -4.68
N GLY A 307 -3.52 3.74 -5.94
CA GLY A 307 -3.84 2.81 -7.01
C GLY A 307 -3.40 3.31 -8.37
N GLY A 308 -3.51 2.43 -9.36
CA GLY A 308 -3.29 2.76 -10.75
C GLY A 308 -1.84 2.77 -11.22
N ASP A 309 -0.86 2.85 -10.35
CA ASP A 309 0.54 2.81 -10.71
C ASP A 309 1.01 1.39 -11.03
N ARG A 310 2.00 1.28 -11.88
CA ARG A 310 2.62 -0.02 -12.20
C ARG A 310 3.71 -0.41 -11.21
N TYR A 311 4.45 0.57 -10.69
CA TYR A 311 5.67 0.34 -9.90
C TYR A 311 5.78 1.21 -8.66
N ALA A 312 4.91 2.18 -8.48
CA ALA A 312 4.68 2.96 -7.25
C ALA A 312 5.96 3.32 -6.45
N GLY A 313 6.94 3.94 -7.10
CA GLY A 313 8.20 4.31 -6.44
C GLY A 313 9.14 3.14 -6.15
N PHE A 314 8.66 1.90 -6.09
CA PHE A 314 9.49 0.72 -5.86
C PHE A 314 10.44 0.41 -7.03
N ALA A 315 10.15 0.92 -8.22
CA ALA A 315 11.04 0.82 -9.38
C ALA A 315 12.48 1.23 -9.05
N SER A 316 12.62 2.33 -8.30
CA SER A 316 13.94 2.86 -7.92
C SER A 316 14.55 2.16 -6.71
N SER A 317 13.76 1.66 -5.78
CA SER A 317 14.23 1.00 -4.55
C SER A 317 14.40 -0.51 -4.69
N ALA A 318 13.67 -1.17 -5.61
CA ALA A 318 13.79 -2.60 -5.84
C ALA A 318 15.23 -3.08 -6.12
N PRO A 319 16.06 -2.37 -6.93
CA PRO A 319 17.46 -2.75 -7.11
C PRO A 319 18.27 -2.78 -5.80
N LEU A 320 17.97 -1.89 -4.86
CA LEU A 320 18.64 -1.83 -3.57
C LEU A 320 18.26 -3.02 -2.68
N VAL A 321 16.97 -3.33 -2.62
CA VAL A 321 16.44 -4.49 -1.89
C VAL A 321 16.99 -5.78 -2.51
N ALA A 322 16.93 -5.93 -3.84
CA ALA A 322 17.44 -7.08 -4.57
C ALA A 322 18.92 -7.33 -4.28
N ARG A 323 19.75 -6.29 -4.35
CA ARG A 323 21.18 -6.38 -4.10
C ARG A 323 21.50 -6.71 -2.65
N ALA A 324 20.87 -6.02 -1.71
CA ALA A 324 21.18 -6.15 -0.28
C ALA A 324 20.72 -7.49 0.31
N LEU A 325 19.62 -8.04 -0.19
CA LEU A 325 18.99 -9.25 0.31
C LEU A 325 19.13 -10.45 -0.62
N ARG A 326 19.74 -10.27 -1.81
CA ARG A 326 19.77 -11.28 -2.89
C ARG A 326 18.37 -11.73 -3.29
N ASP A 327 17.38 -10.82 -3.18
CA ASP A 327 15.96 -11.10 -3.38
C ASP A 327 15.63 -11.24 -4.88
N PRO A 328 15.25 -12.46 -5.35
CA PRO A 328 14.96 -12.71 -6.75
C PRO A 328 13.67 -12.05 -7.22
N LEU A 329 12.70 -11.84 -6.31
CA LEU A 329 11.44 -11.17 -6.64
C LEU A 329 11.63 -9.66 -6.82
N ALA A 330 12.37 -9.03 -5.91
CA ALA A 330 12.73 -7.61 -6.05
C ALA A 330 13.57 -7.38 -7.32
N GLN A 331 14.48 -8.29 -7.66
CA GLN A 331 15.24 -8.24 -8.90
C GLN A 331 14.33 -8.34 -10.13
N TRP A 332 13.37 -9.27 -10.10
CA TRP A 332 12.38 -9.39 -11.18
C TRP A 332 11.58 -8.11 -11.35
N GLN A 333 11.10 -7.51 -10.26
CA GLN A 333 10.39 -6.23 -10.29
C GLN A 333 11.24 -5.09 -10.85
N ALA A 334 12.51 -5.01 -10.44
CA ALA A 334 13.46 -4.02 -10.96
C ALA A 334 13.67 -4.14 -12.47
N LEU A 335 13.79 -5.38 -12.98
CA LEU A 335 13.95 -5.64 -14.40
C LEU A 335 12.67 -5.36 -15.21
N GLN A 336 11.49 -5.63 -14.64
CA GLN A 336 10.21 -5.26 -15.25
C GLN A 336 10.08 -3.72 -15.36
N ALA A 337 10.37 -3.01 -14.28
CA ALA A 337 10.35 -1.55 -14.26
C ALA A 337 11.32 -0.94 -15.29
N ARG A 338 12.51 -1.53 -15.41
CA ARG A 338 13.49 -1.13 -16.42
C ARG A 338 12.97 -1.36 -17.84
N ALA A 339 12.40 -2.52 -18.11
CA ALA A 339 11.86 -2.87 -19.44
C ALA A 339 10.75 -1.92 -19.88
N ASP A 340 9.95 -1.44 -18.91
CA ASP A 340 8.87 -0.49 -19.16
C ASP A 340 9.34 1.00 -19.14
N GLY A 341 10.64 1.25 -18.93
CA GLY A 341 11.20 2.61 -18.86
C GLY A 341 10.76 3.42 -17.63
N GLN A 342 10.27 2.73 -16.59
CA GLN A 342 9.73 3.34 -15.38
C GLN A 342 10.81 3.47 -14.29
N TYR A 343 11.53 4.58 -14.32
CA TYR A 343 12.44 4.98 -13.24
C TYR A 343 11.96 6.28 -12.64
N ALA A 344 11.46 6.23 -11.41
CA ALA A 344 10.93 7.41 -10.72
C ALA A 344 12.00 8.51 -10.54
N ASP A 345 13.28 8.12 -10.35
CA ASP A 345 14.38 9.02 -10.01
C ASP A 345 15.36 9.26 -11.18
N GLY A 346 15.01 8.81 -12.38
CA GLY A 346 15.85 8.97 -13.57
C GLY A 346 16.74 7.78 -13.88
N PRO A 347 17.52 7.85 -14.99
CA PRO A 347 18.22 6.71 -15.56
C PRO A 347 19.37 6.16 -14.69
N TRP A 348 19.82 6.86 -13.66
CA TRP A 348 20.89 6.42 -12.77
C TRP A 348 20.49 5.20 -11.92
N ALA A 349 19.20 5.05 -11.59
CA ALA A 349 18.71 3.92 -10.81
C ALA A 349 18.94 2.57 -11.48
N ALA A 350 18.89 2.52 -12.83
CA ALA A 350 19.20 1.32 -13.59
C ALA A 350 20.63 0.80 -13.35
N LEU A 351 21.57 1.69 -13.09
CA LEU A 351 22.95 1.31 -12.79
C LEU A 351 23.12 0.72 -11.38
N LEU A 352 22.11 0.77 -10.53
CA LEU A 352 22.10 0.11 -9.23
C LEU A 352 21.68 -1.36 -9.31
N ILE A 353 21.08 -1.82 -10.42
CA ILE A 353 20.70 -3.22 -10.61
C ILE A 353 21.96 -4.08 -10.59
N ASP A 354 22.01 -5.06 -9.68
CA ASP A 354 23.10 -6.02 -9.58
C ASP A 354 22.83 -7.21 -10.53
N PRO A 355 23.59 -7.39 -11.60
CA PRO A 355 23.36 -8.47 -12.56
C PRO A 355 23.67 -9.86 -12.00
N THR A 356 24.30 -9.96 -10.82
CA THR A 356 24.60 -11.24 -10.16
C THR A 356 23.42 -11.79 -9.36
N VAL A 357 22.35 -10.99 -9.15
CA VAL A 357 21.12 -11.45 -8.55
C VAL A 357 20.23 -12.04 -9.64
N THR A 358 19.87 -13.31 -9.49
CA THR A 358 18.97 -13.99 -10.42
C THR A 358 17.54 -13.49 -10.20
N ALA A 359 16.89 -13.02 -11.25
CA ALA A 359 15.48 -12.64 -11.21
C ALA A 359 14.58 -13.87 -11.34
N SER A 360 13.50 -13.91 -10.55
CA SER A 360 12.47 -14.95 -10.66
C SER A 360 11.08 -14.35 -10.54
N SER A 361 10.19 -14.72 -11.46
CA SER A 361 8.78 -14.29 -11.40
C SER A 361 8.05 -14.97 -10.23
N PRO A 362 6.88 -14.45 -9.83
CA PRO A 362 6.04 -15.10 -8.81
C PRO A 362 5.73 -16.56 -9.10
N ALA A 363 5.45 -16.91 -10.36
CA ALA A 363 5.20 -18.29 -10.77
C ALA A 363 6.45 -19.17 -10.65
N GLN A 364 7.61 -18.68 -11.05
CA GLN A 364 8.90 -19.39 -10.94
C GLN A 364 9.30 -19.63 -9.49
N LEU A 365 8.95 -18.71 -8.60
CA LEU A 365 9.15 -18.85 -7.15
C LEU A 365 8.10 -19.79 -6.51
N GLY A 366 7.07 -20.20 -7.25
CA GLY A 366 5.97 -21.00 -6.70
C GLY A 366 5.21 -20.27 -5.59
N LEU A 367 5.03 -18.94 -5.71
CA LEU A 367 4.30 -18.18 -4.71
C LEU A 367 2.87 -18.74 -4.58
N PRO A 368 2.30 -18.78 -3.35
CA PRO A 368 0.94 -19.24 -3.14
C PRO A 368 -0.05 -18.36 -3.90
N LEU A 369 -1.24 -18.90 -4.17
CA LEU A 369 -2.32 -18.19 -4.87
C LEU A 369 -3.11 -17.25 -3.95
N ALA A 370 -2.89 -17.31 -2.64
CA ALA A 370 -3.38 -16.32 -1.70
C ALA A 370 -2.37 -16.08 -0.57
N TYR A 371 -2.41 -14.89 0.00
CA TYR A 371 -1.54 -14.48 1.09
C TYR A 371 -2.24 -13.50 2.02
N LEU A 372 -2.04 -13.69 3.33
CA LEU A 372 -2.49 -12.78 4.38
C LEU A 372 -1.31 -11.97 4.91
N PHE A 373 -1.32 -10.67 4.70
CA PHE A 373 -0.46 -9.71 5.40
C PHE A 373 -1.14 -9.33 6.71
N ALA A 374 -0.89 -10.14 7.74
CA ALA A 374 -1.64 -10.10 8.98
C ALA A 374 -1.56 -8.76 9.73
N GLY A 375 -0.41 -8.07 9.64
CA GLY A 375 -0.21 -6.79 10.32
C GLY A 375 -1.11 -5.67 9.80
N ALA A 376 -1.41 -5.67 8.49
CA ALA A 376 -2.33 -4.73 7.86
C ALA A 376 -3.72 -5.31 7.61
N GLY A 377 -3.93 -6.60 7.90
CA GLY A 377 -5.20 -7.28 7.64
C GLY A 377 -5.57 -7.40 6.17
N ASN A 378 -4.58 -7.45 5.28
CA ASN A 378 -4.79 -7.56 3.84
C ASN A 378 -4.72 -9.01 3.38
N VAL A 379 -5.77 -9.53 2.80
CA VAL A 379 -5.82 -10.86 2.15
C VAL A 379 -5.92 -10.67 0.65
N PHE A 380 -4.91 -11.13 -0.07
CA PHE A 380 -4.91 -11.18 -1.54
C PHE A 380 -5.11 -12.60 -2.02
N MET A 381 -5.85 -12.75 -3.11
CA MET A 381 -6.20 -14.03 -3.72
C MET A 381 -6.12 -13.93 -5.23
N ARG A 382 -5.75 -15.03 -5.89
CA ARG A 382 -5.76 -15.11 -7.35
C ARG A 382 -5.98 -16.54 -7.84
N SER A 383 -6.37 -16.69 -9.10
CA SER A 383 -6.52 -18.01 -9.72
C SER A 383 -5.22 -18.52 -10.33
N ALA A 384 -4.36 -17.63 -10.81
CA ALA A 384 -3.06 -17.96 -11.37
C ALA A 384 -2.06 -16.80 -11.26
N TRP A 385 -0.77 -17.12 -11.38
CA TRP A 385 0.32 -16.19 -11.69
C TRP A 385 0.58 -16.17 -13.20
N ASP A 386 1.15 -15.07 -13.69
CA ASP A 386 1.60 -14.87 -15.09
C ASP A 386 0.48 -15.07 -16.15
N ASP A 387 -0.78 -14.99 -15.73
CA ASP A 387 -1.97 -15.04 -16.60
C ASP A 387 -2.74 -13.71 -16.50
N PRO A 388 -2.78 -12.90 -17.58
CA PRO A 388 -3.52 -11.63 -17.56
C PRO A 388 -5.04 -11.80 -17.45
N ASP A 389 -5.57 -12.99 -17.76
CA ASP A 389 -6.98 -13.34 -17.66
C ASP A 389 -7.36 -13.92 -16.28
N ALA A 390 -6.38 -14.07 -15.37
CA ALA A 390 -6.62 -14.61 -14.03
C ALA A 390 -7.56 -13.73 -13.21
N THR A 391 -8.34 -14.37 -12.36
CA THR A 391 -9.07 -13.68 -11.30
C THR A 391 -8.09 -13.19 -10.23
N TRP A 392 -8.33 -11.99 -9.74
CA TRP A 392 -7.69 -11.41 -8.59
C TRP A 392 -8.76 -10.89 -7.62
N ALA A 393 -8.58 -11.12 -6.34
CA ALA A 393 -9.46 -10.61 -5.31
C ALA A 393 -8.66 -10.10 -4.10
N PHE A 394 -9.23 -9.14 -3.41
CA PHE A 394 -8.75 -8.55 -2.17
C PHE A 394 -9.85 -8.59 -1.13
N PHE A 395 -9.50 -8.85 0.11
CA PHE A 395 -10.34 -8.68 1.28
C PHE A 395 -9.52 -8.03 2.39
N GLY A 396 -10.00 -6.89 2.93
CA GLY A 396 -9.31 -6.10 3.94
C GLY A 396 -10.07 -6.04 5.25
N ALA A 397 -9.40 -6.34 6.37
CA ALA A 397 -9.87 -6.10 7.72
C ALA A 397 -8.67 -6.03 8.65
N GLY A 398 -8.26 -4.83 8.98
CA GLY A 398 -7.04 -4.59 9.74
C GLY A 398 -7.17 -3.49 10.77
N PRO A 399 -6.10 -3.25 11.51
CA PRO A 399 -6.02 -2.12 12.41
C PRO A 399 -5.77 -0.83 11.62
N HIS A 400 -6.19 0.28 12.20
CA HIS A 400 -5.97 1.61 11.66
C HIS A 400 -4.73 2.23 12.29
N PHE A 401 -3.72 2.54 11.47
CA PHE A 401 -2.42 3.05 11.94
C PHE A 401 -2.11 4.46 11.46
N ALA A 402 -2.67 4.88 10.33
CA ALA A 402 -2.16 6.02 9.61
C ALA A 402 -3.28 6.95 9.12
N GLY A 403 -2.94 8.22 8.88
CA GLY A 403 -3.90 9.26 8.58
C GLY A 403 -4.60 9.15 7.23
N HIS A 404 -4.04 8.37 6.31
CA HIS A 404 -4.57 8.17 4.97
C HIS A 404 -5.22 6.78 4.77
N GLN A 405 -5.44 6.04 5.85
CA GLN A 405 -6.31 4.87 5.82
C GLN A 405 -7.77 5.30 5.77
N HIS A 406 -8.58 4.48 5.12
CA HIS A 406 -9.99 4.73 4.94
C HIS A 406 -10.86 3.98 5.96
N ASP A 407 -12.15 4.34 6.02
CA ASP A 407 -13.14 3.66 6.86
C ASP A 407 -13.73 2.47 6.07
N ASP A 408 -12.89 1.45 5.81
CA ASP A 408 -13.15 0.40 4.83
C ASP A 408 -12.97 -1.04 5.35
N GLU A 409 -12.87 -1.23 6.66
CA GLU A 409 -12.75 -2.57 7.25
C GLU A 409 -13.92 -3.49 6.83
N GLY A 410 -13.56 -4.60 6.21
CA GLY A 410 -14.51 -5.53 5.59
C GLY A 410 -14.66 -5.34 4.08
N HIS A 411 -14.03 -4.33 3.50
CA HIS A 411 -14.06 -4.09 2.05
C HIS A 411 -13.40 -5.22 1.26
N PHE A 412 -13.88 -5.41 0.04
CA PHE A 412 -13.30 -6.39 -0.89
C PHE A 412 -13.37 -5.89 -2.34
N LEU A 413 -12.44 -6.37 -3.15
CA LEU A 413 -12.34 -6.08 -4.58
C LEU A 413 -12.27 -7.40 -5.36
N ILE A 414 -12.79 -7.41 -6.58
CA ILE A 414 -12.71 -8.56 -7.49
C ILE A 414 -12.46 -8.05 -8.90
N SER A 415 -11.49 -8.63 -9.58
CA SER A 415 -11.22 -8.37 -10.99
C SER A 415 -10.94 -9.67 -11.74
N ARG A 416 -11.40 -9.74 -12.98
CA ARG A 416 -11.03 -10.74 -14.00
C ARG A 416 -11.26 -10.09 -15.35
N ARG A 417 -10.21 -9.98 -16.17
CA ARG A 417 -10.27 -9.28 -17.48
C ARG A 417 -10.84 -7.86 -17.36
N GLY A 418 -10.62 -7.22 -16.21
CA GLY A 418 -11.16 -5.92 -15.83
C GLY A 418 -11.81 -5.91 -14.45
N GLY A 419 -12.11 -4.73 -13.91
CA GLY A 419 -12.81 -4.59 -12.65
C GLY A 419 -14.22 -5.19 -12.71
N LEU A 420 -14.57 -5.97 -11.70
CA LEU A 420 -15.90 -6.59 -11.49
C LEU A 420 -16.56 -6.04 -10.24
N VAL A 421 -15.83 -5.95 -9.14
CA VAL A 421 -16.23 -5.32 -7.90
C VAL A 421 -15.12 -4.37 -7.51
N GLY A 422 -15.43 -3.11 -7.39
CA GLY A 422 -14.48 -2.04 -7.11
C GLY A 422 -14.91 -1.21 -5.91
N ARG A 423 -14.48 0.05 -5.88
CA ARG A 423 -14.94 1.06 -4.92
C ARG A 423 -15.69 2.17 -5.66
N GLY A 424 -16.58 2.84 -4.97
CA GLY A 424 -17.15 4.09 -5.40
C GLY A 424 -16.23 5.27 -5.07
N GLY A 425 -16.55 6.45 -5.58
CA GLY A 425 -15.83 7.68 -5.27
C GLY A 425 -14.43 7.76 -5.85
N GLY A 426 -13.91 8.97 -6.00
CA GLY A 426 -12.61 9.29 -6.53
C GLY A 426 -11.70 9.93 -5.50
N MET A 427 -10.40 9.96 -5.77
CA MET A 427 -9.42 10.69 -4.96
C MET A 427 -9.56 12.20 -5.23
N GLY A 428 -9.78 12.97 -4.18
CA GLY A 428 -9.57 14.41 -4.17
C GLY A 428 -10.62 15.29 -4.85
N GLY A 429 -11.39 15.99 -4.07
CA GLY A 429 -12.23 17.12 -4.40
C GLY A 429 -12.48 17.93 -3.13
N ASN A 430 -13.29 18.98 -3.18
CA ASN A 430 -13.73 19.71 -1.98
C ASN A 430 -14.54 18.84 -1.00
N ASP A 431 -14.81 17.58 -1.39
CA ASP A 431 -15.54 16.57 -0.64
C ASP A 431 -14.64 15.44 -0.11
N GLU A 432 -13.31 15.64 -0.16
CA GLU A 432 -12.29 14.66 0.26
C GLU A 432 -12.59 14.04 1.63
N ASP A 433 -13.01 14.85 2.58
CA ASP A 433 -13.19 14.40 3.96
C ASP A 433 -14.44 13.56 4.20
N PHE A 434 -15.43 13.63 3.32
CA PHE A 434 -16.70 12.93 3.55
C PHE A 434 -16.82 11.65 2.73
N TYR A 435 -16.53 11.76 1.45
CA TYR A 435 -16.90 10.71 0.51
C TYR A 435 -15.75 9.77 0.19
N TRP A 436 -14.59 10.31 -0.02
CA TRP A 436 -13.42 9.59 -0.46
C TRP A 436 -12.92 8.50 0.48
N GLY A 437 -12.86 8.77 1.78
CA GLY A 437 -12.48 7.82 2.81
C GLY A 437 -13.66 7.25 3.62
N GLY A 438 -14.90 7.65 3.31
CA GLY A 438 -16.09 7.25 4.06
C GLY A 438 -16.65 5.90 3.63
N SER A 439 -17.39 5.25 4.52
CA SER A 439 -17.86 3.87 4.33
C SER A 439 -18.81 3.67 3.16
N LEU A 440 -19.51 4.71 2.68
CA LEU A 440 -20.45 4.59 1.56
C LEU A 440 -19.80 4.26 0.22
N VAL A 441 -18.48 4.41 0.07
CA VAL A 441 -17.76 4.08 -1.17
C VAL A 441 -17.17 2.68 -1.16
N PHE A 442 -17.36 1.92 -0.07
CA PHE A 442 -16.77 0.60 0.10
C PHE A 442 -17.82 -0.51 0.15
N ASN A 443 -17.38 -1.74 -0.07
CA ASN A 443 -18.21 -2.93 -0.13
C ASN A 443 -18.34 -3.54 1.29
N LEU A 444 -19.16 -2.92 2.11
CA LEU A 444 -19.34 -3.27 3.52
C LEU A 444 -20.81 -3.18 3.96
N VAL A 445 -21.10 -3.43 5.22
CA VAL A 445 -22.45 -3.26 5.77
C VAL A 445 -22.55 -1.92 6.48
N THR A 446 -23.60 -1.16 6.20
CA THR A 446 -23.97 0.02 6.97
C THR A 446 -25.04 -0.31 8.01
N ILE A 447 -24.98 0.33 9.17
CA ILE A 447 -25.95 0.26 10.26
C ILE A 447 -26.31 1.68 10.63
N PHE A 448 -27.52 2.12 10.30
CA PHE A 448 -27.92 3.49 10.48
C PHE A 448 -28.56 3.70 11.85
N ASP A 449 -27.86 4.42 12.72
CA ASP A 449 -28.37 4.96 13.97
C ASP A 449 -28.65 6.45 13.76
N PRO A 450 -29.91 6.92 13.80
CA PRO A 450 -30.23 8.32 13.55
C PRO A 450 -29.65 9.29 14.59
N ASP A 451 -29.27 8.77 15.74
CA ASP A 451 -28.69 9.54 16.84
C ASP A 451 -27.15 9.58 16.78
N GLU A 452 -26.52 8.92 15.79
CA GLU A 452 -25.08 8.94 15.63
C GLU A 452 -24.60 10.29 15.07
N HIS A 453 -23.71 10.92 15.81
CA HIS A 453 -23.06 12.15 15.38
C HIS A 453 -21.63 11.83 14.93
N PRO A 454 -21.33 11.87 13.63
CA PRO A 454 -19.97 11.63 13.14
C PRO A 454 -19.01 12.70 13.67
N ARG A 455 -17.84 12.25 14.10
CA ARG A 455 -16.87 13.11 14.82
C ARG A 455 -16.03 14.03 13.92
N ARG A 456 -16.17 14.01 12.61
CA ARG A 456 -15.41 14.91 11.74
C ARG A 456 -15.98 16.32 11.72
N ALA A 457 -15.10 17.29 12.01
CA ALA A 457 -15.46 18.69 12.17
C ALA A 457 -16.01 19.39 10.92
N THR A 458 -15.85 18.82 9.73
CA THR A 458 -16.18 19.48 8.47
C THR A 458 -17.52 19.08 7.87
N ARG A 459 -18.06 17.88 8.17
CA ARG A 459 -19.40 17.46 7.73
C ARG A 459 -20.01 16.45 8.70
N ASN A 460 -21.19 16.79 9.21
CA ASN A 460 -21.96 15.99 10.18
C ASN A 460 -22.91 15.00 9.49
N GLU A 461 -22.49 14.32 8.45
CA GLU A 461 -23.37 13.39 7.77
C GLU A 461 -23.16 11.97 8.29
N ASN A 462 -24.23 11.42 8.82
CA ASN A 462 -24.31 10.07 9.32
C ASN A 462 -24.56 9.12 8.13
N ASP A 463 -23.56 8.36 7.72
CA ASP A 463 -23.64 7.40 6.61
C ASP A 463 -23.99 5.97 7.07
N GLY A 464 -24.14 5.77 8.38
CA GLY A 464 -24.35 4.45 8.95
C GLY A 464 -23.13 3.52 8.89
N GLY A 465 -21.99 4.01 8.41
CA GLY A 465 -20.77 3.24 8.23
C GLY A 465 -19.95 3.02 9.48
N LEU A 466 -18.65 2.79 9.28
CA LEU A 466 -17.66 2.64 10.32
C LEU A 466 -17.43 3.95 11.06
N LEU A 467 -16.92 3.86 12.27
CA LEU A 467 -16.47 5.02 13.02
C LEU A 467 -15.41 5.74 12.20
N ARG A 468 -15.68 6.99 11.88
CA ARG A 468 -14.73 7.79 11.15
C ARG A 468 -13.47 8.01 11.95
N HIS A 469 -12.39 7.86 11.24
CA HIS A 469 -11.08 8.16 11.78
C HIS A 469 -10.99 9.66 12.11
N VAL A 470 -10.77 9.96 13.37
CA VAL A 470 -10.34 11.28 13.82
C VAL A 470 -8.88 11.14 14.22
N TYR A 471 -8.01 12.01 13.75
CA TYR A 471 -6.58 12.02 14.08
C TYR A 471 -6.31 11.97 15.60
N GLU A 472 -7.29 12.27 16.41
CA GLU A 472 -7.25 12.29 17.87
C GLU A 472 -7.75 10.99 18.53
N ASP A 473 -8.37 10.06 17.79
CA ASP A 473 -8.90 8.81 18.35
C ASP A 473 -7.89 7.67 18.14
N GLN A 474 -7.16 7.36 19.20
CA GLN A 474 -6.09 6.34 19.23
C GLN A 474 -6.60 4.88 19.10
N ARG A 475 -7.77 4.64 18.52
CA ARG A 475 -8.29 3.29 18.32
C ARG A 475 -7.66 2.62 17.12
N CYS A 476 -6.58 1.91 17.37
CA CYS A 476 -5.91 1.11 16.34
C CYS A 476 -6.67 -0.16 15.95
N ALA A 477 -7.51 -0.71 16.82
CA ALA A 477 -8.24 -1.95 16.55
C ALA A 477 -9.63 -1.62 15.99
N ARG A 478 -9.79 -1.70 14.66
CA ARG A 478 -11.09 -1.52 13.97
C ARG A 478 -11.62 -2.78 13.36
N GLY A 479 -10.74 -3.60 12.82
CA GLY A 479 -11.05 -4.89 12.26
C GLY A 479 -9.90 -5.85 12.48
N SER A 480 -10.17 -7.14 12.35
CA SER A 480 -9.14 -8.17 12.38
C SER A 480 -9.54 -9.38 11.58
N ILE A 481 -8.61 -9.94 10.81
CA ILE A 481 -8.76 -11.27 10.22
C ILE A 481 -8.61 -12.28 11.36
N THR A 482 -9.71 -12.95 11.71
CA THR A 482 -9.76 -13.93 12.82
C THR A 482 -9.50 -15.34 12.36
N ALA A 483 -9.77 -15.67 11.08
CA ALA A 483 -9.46 -16.96 10.49
C ALA A 483 -8.99 -16.81 9.04
N TYR A 484 -8.04 -17.64 8.64
CA TYR A 484 -7.50 -17.67 7.28
C TYR A 484 -6.97 -19.05 6.93
N ARG A 485 -7.27 -19.52 5.72
CA ARG A 485 -6.68 -20.71 5.11
C ARG A 485 -6.65 -20.57 3.59
N ASP A 486 -5.50 -20.92 3.00
CA ASP A 486 -5.35 -21.07 1.55
C ASP A 486 -5.16 -22.54 1.17
N ARG A 487 -5.88 -22.97 0.14
CA ARG A 487 -5.78 -24.27 -0.52
C ARG A 487 -5.73 -24.07 -2.03
N ALA A 488 -5.32 -25.09 -2.75
CA ALA A 488 -5.29 -25.03 -4.21
C ALA A 488 -6.67 -24.74 -4.81
N THR A 489 -7.74 -25.19 -4.17
CA THR A 489 -9.13 -25.07 -4.68
C THR A 489 -9.91 -23.92 -4.06
N TYR A 490 -9.53 -23.41 -2.90
CA TYR A 490 -10.23 -22.31 -2.24
C TYR A 490 -9.32 -21.49 -1.32
N THR A 491 -9.75 -20.27 -1.05
CA THR A 491 -9.23 -19.45 0.06
C THR A 491 -10.38 -19.03 0.96
N TYR A 492 -10.23 -19.24 2.25
CA TYR A 492 -11.18 -18.80 3.25
C TYR A 492 -10.57 -17.76 4.16
N SER A 493 -11.34 -16.70 4.43
CA SER A 493 -11.00 -15.66 5.40
C SER A 493 -12.24 -15.30 6.20
N ALA A 494 -12.05 -15.03 7.49
CA ALA A 494 -13.10 -14.50 8.34
C ALA A 494 -12.56 -13.32 9.15
N ALA A 495 -13.42 -12.33 9.37
CA ALA A 495 -13.05 -11.11 10.06
C ALA A 495 -14.09 -10.75 11.15
N ASP A 496 -13.58 -10.21 12.26
CA ASP A 496 -14.36 -9.43 13.22
C ASP A 496 -14.19 -7.95 12.91
N LEU A 497 -15.30 -7.28 12.60
CA LEU A 497 -15.38 -5.88 12.21
C LEU A 497 -16.05 -5.03 13.29
N THR A 498 -16.40 -5.64 14.42
CA THR A 498 -17.22 -5.02 15.47
C THR A 498 -16.65 -3.71 16.00
N ALA A 499 -15.33 -3.68 16.21
CA ALA A 499 -14.65 -2.51 16.75
C ALA A 499 -14.61 -1.32 15.77
N GLY A 500 -14.87 -1.55 14.49
CA GLY A 500 -15.01 -0.51 13.48
C GLY A 500 -16.31 0.28 13.58
N TYR A 501 -17.34 -0.26 14.23
CA TYR A 501 -18.63 0.42 14.40
C TYR A 501 -18.77 1.06 15.80
N ALA A 502 -19.60 2.09 15.86
CA ALA A 502 -19.94 2.69 17.16
C ALA A 502 -20.63 1.64 18.07
N PRO A 503 -20.16 1.47 19.33
CA PRO A 503 -20.77 0.52 20.26
C PRO A 503 -22.26 0.79 20.54
N ALA A 504 -22.70 2.03 20.32
CA ALA A 504 -24.11 2.42 20.47
C ALA A 504 -25.01 1.75 19.41
N LYS A 505 -24.47 1.44 18.21
CA LYS A 505 -25.25 0.88 17.10
C LYS A 505 -25.00 -0.61 16.83
N ALA A 506 -23.82 -1.12 17.13
CA ALA A 506 -23.44 -2.51 16.81
C ALA A 506 -22.92 -3.26 18.04
N ARG A 507 -23.41 -4.48 18.24
CA ARG A 507 -22.91 -5.44 19.23
C ARG A 507 -21.92 -6.41 18.61
N SER A 508 -22.15 -6.81 17.37
CA SER A 508 -21.28 -7.72 16.63
C SER A 508 -21.47 -7.53 15.14
N VAL A 509 -20.37 -7.43 14.40
CA VAL A 509 -20.34 -7.44 12.94
C VAL A 509 -19.19 -8.33 12.52
N THR A 510 -19.49 -9.40 11.80
CA THR A 510 -18.47 -10.33 11.29
C THR A 510 -18.72 -10.65 9.84
N ARG A 511 -17.67 -10.90 9.07
CA ARG A 511 -17.72 -11.30 7.65
C ARG A 511 -16.93 -12.56 7.44
N GLN A 512 -17.52 -13.52 6.73
CA GLN A 512 -16.84 -14.69 6.16
C GLN A 512 -16.75 -14.48 4.64
N PHE A 513 -15.55 -14.59 4.11
CA PHE A 513 -15.23 -14.43 2.69
C PHE A 513 -14.57 -15.72 2.18
N LEU A 514 -15.24 -16.43 1.27
CA LEU A 514 -14.77 -17.68 0.72
C LEU A 514 -14.65 -17.58 -0.80
N TYR A 515 -13.43 -17.63 -1.31
CA TYR A 515 -13.15 -17.69 -2.74
C TYR A 515 -12.94 -19.14 -3.16
N LEU A 516 -13.79 -19.62 -4.07
CA LEU A 516 -13.77 -20.96 -4.66
C LEU A 516 -13.12 -20.85 -6.04
N ARG A 517 -11.88 -21.34 -6.17
CA ARG A 517 -11.14 -21.29 -7.41
C ARG A 517 -11.66 -22.29 -8.42
N GLY A 518 -11.93 -21.82 -9.61
CA GLY A 518 -12.18 -22.70 -10.75
C GLY A 518 -10.89 -23.46 -11.16
N ARG A 519 -11.10 -24.60 -11.79
CA ARG A 519 -10.04 -25.21 -12.63
C ARG A 519 -10.17 -24.64 -14.05
N PRO A 520 -9.16 -24.76 -14.92
CA PRO A 520 -9.33 -24.36 -16.31
C PRO A 520 -10.63 -24.89 -16.92
N GLY A 521 -11.47 -24.00 -17.45
CA GLY A 521 -12.79 -24.33 -18.00
C GLY A 521 -13.95 -24.43 -16.99
N MET A 522 -13.71 -24.10 -15.72
CA MET A 522 -14.75 -24.01 -14.69
C MET A 522 -14.95 -22.55 -14.26
N ASP A 523 -16.18 -22.24 -13.86
CA ASP A 523 -16.49 -20.97 -13.22
C ASP A 523 -15.89 -20.89 -11.81
N GLU A 524 -15.62 -19.67 -11.38
CA GLU A 524 -15.14 -19.37 -10.05
C GLU A 524 -16.25 -18.69 -9.24
N TYR A 525 -16.21 -18.86 -7.93
CA TYR A 525 -17.24 -18.31 -7.06
C TYR A 525 -16.64 -17.59 -5.87
N VAL A 526 -17.34 -16.56 -5.38
CA VAL A 526 -17.09 -15.95 -4.08
C VAL A 526 -18.36 -16.02 -3.26
N VAL A 527 -18.25 -16.49 -2.02
CA VAL A 527 -19.35 -16.50 -1.05
C VAL A 527 -19.03 -15.52 0.05
N VAL A 528 -19.93 -14.56 0.28
CA VAL A 528 -19.83 -13.57 1.36
C VAL A 528 -21.00 -13.77 2.31
N LEU A 529 -20.69 -14.00 3.59
CA LEU A 529 -21.67 -14.07 4.66
C LEU A 529 -21.34 -13.05 5.74
N ASP A 530 -22.24 -12.08 5.93
CA ASP A 530 -22.18 -11.14 7.05
C ASP A 530 -23.16 -11.55 8.15
N ARG A 531 -22.69 -11.55 9.40
CA ARG A 531 -23.50 -11.69 10.59
C ARG A 531 -23.48 -10.36 11.32
N VAL A 532 -24.62 -9.72 11.42
CA VAL A 532 -24.78 -8.36 11.99
C VAL A 532 -25.75 -8.39 13.15
N VAL A 533 -25.30 -7.95 14.31
CA VAL A 533 -26.13 -7.76 15.50
C VAL A 533 -26.10 -6.30 15.89
N SER A 534 -27.18 -5.57 15.64
CA SER A 534 -27.33 -4.18 16.08
C SER A 534 -27.84 -4.11 17.52
N THR A 535 -27.70 -2.96 18.16
CA THR A 535 -28.20 -2.72 19.51
C THR A 535 -29.72 -2.52 19.54
N ARG A 536 -30.32 -2.11 18.42
CA ARG A 536 -31.77 -1.90 18.25
C ARG A 536 -32.25 -2.47 16.92
N ALA A 537 -33.41 -3.09 16.95
CA ALA A 537 -34.06 -3.62 15.75
C ALA A 537 -34.39 -2.53 14.70
N ALA A 538 -34.68 -1.31 15.17
CA ALA A 538 -35.03 -0.17 14.31
C ALA A 538 -33.89 0.37 13.46
N PHE A 539 -32.65 -0.03 13.70
CA PHE A 539 -31.51 0.43 12.91
C PHE A 539 -31.50 -0.25 11.54
N ALA A 540 -31.68 0.55 10.48
CA ALA A 540 -31.66 0.06 9.12
C ALA A 540 -30.24 -0.45 8.75
N LYS A 541 -30.19 -1.57 8.05
CA LYS A 541 -28.95 -2.22 7.62
C LYS A 541 -28.94 -2.43 6.12
N HIS A 542 -27.82 -2.08 5.48
CA HIS A 542 -27.62 -2.28 4.06
C HIS A 542 -26.26 -2.93 3.80
N PHE A 543 -26.25 -3.96 2.96
CA PHE A 543 -25.01 -4.42 2.33
C PHE A 543 -24.77 -3.57 1.08
N MET A 544 -23.59 -2.98 1.00
CA MET A 544 -23.17 -2.08 -0.07
C MET A 544 -22.25 -2.82 -1.04
N LEU A 545 -22.46 -2.62 -2.35
CA LEU A 545 -21.58 -3.18 -3.38
C LEU A 545 -21.43 -2.19 -4.54
N HIS A 546 -20.20 -1.97 -4.98
CA HIS A 546 -19.88 -1.06 -6.08
C HIS A 546 -19.45 -1.84 -7.30
N VAL A 547 -20.05 -1.51 -8.46
CA VAL A 547 -19.85 -2.23 -9.72
C VAL A 547 -19.56 -1.24 -10.86
N PRO A 548 -18.68 -1.61 -11.81
CA PRO A 548 -18.17 -0.68 -12.82
C PRO A 548 -19.16 -0.41 -13.95
N ALA A 549 -20.13 -1.29 -14.18
CA ALA A 549 -21.08 -1.20 -15.27
C ALA A 549 -22.52 -1.29 -14.74
N GLU A 550 -23.48 -0.79 -15.50
CA GLU A 550 -24.89 -0.85 -15.13
C GLU A 550 -25.32 -2.32 -14.88
N PRO A 551 -25.81 -2.61 -13.66
CA PRO A 551 -26.25 -3.96 -13.33
C PRO A 551 -27.68 -4.20 -13.81
N ALA A 552 -27.88 -5.35 -14.48
CA ALA A 552 -29.20 -5.86 -14.80
C ALA A 552 -29.73 -6.70 -13.63
N GLN A 553 -30.97 -6.45 -13.22
CA GLN A 553 -31.62 -7.12 -12.10
C GLN A 553 -32.75 -8.02 -12.59
N GLY A 554 -32.78 -9.27 -12.11
CA GLY A 554 -33.94 -10.15 -12.30
C GLY A 554 -35.06 -9.80 -11.33
N GLY A 555 -36.30 -10.09 -11.72
CA GLY A 555 -37.48 -9.81 -10.89
C GLY A 555 -38.26 -8.57 -11.34
N THR A 556 -39.20 -8.09 -10.50
CA THR A 556 -39.99 -6.90 -10.77
C THR A 556 -39.20 -5.67 -10.36
N VAL A 557 -38.93 -4.82 -11.32
CA VAL A 557 -38.16 -3.58 -11.16
C VAL A 557 -39.11 -2.39 -11.02
N GLU A 558 -38.94 -1.63 -9.95
CA GLU A 558 -39.58 -0.33 -9.72
C GLU A 558 -38.56 0.78 -10.03
N GLU A 559 -38.76 1.54 -11.08
CA GLU A 559 -37.93 2.69 -11.40
C GLU A 559 -38.30 3.85 -10.45
N LEU A 560 -37.35 4.26 -9.62
CA LEU A 560 -37.50 5.41 -8.70
C LEU A 560 -37.04 6.69 -9.37
N VAL A 561 -35.93 6.63 -10.11
CA VAL A 561 -35.42 7.68 -11.00
C VAL A 561 -35.08 7.02 -12.33
N PRO A 562 -35.80 7.29 -13.41
CA PRO A 562 -35.64 6.60 -14.69
C PRO A 562 -34.19 6.54 -15.17
N GLY A 563 -33.68 5.34 -15.41
CA GLY A 563 -32.32 5.11 -15.89
C GLY A 563 -31.22 5.25 -14.84
N HIS A 564 -31.53 5.69 -13.62
CA HIS A 564 -30.51 5.98 -12.60
C HIS A 564 -30.72 5.24 -11.28
N VAL A 565 -31.97 5.19 -10.79
CA VAL A 565 -32.27 4.54 -9.51
C VAL A 565 -33.45 3.60 -9.68
N ALA A 566 -33.25 2.33 -9.40
CA ALA A 566 -34.30 1.33 -9.45
C ALA A 566 -34.21 0.37 -8.27
N ARG A 567 -35.38 -0.11 -7.85
CA ARG A 567 -35.52 -1.07 -6.75
C ARG A 567 -36.11 -2.37 -7.26
N THR A 568 -35.53 -3.48 -6.82
CA THR A 568 -36.06 -4.82 -7.08
C THR A 568 -36.24 -5.56 -5.78
N SER A 569 -37.39 -6.21 -5.60
CA SER A 569 -37.66 -6.99 -4.39
C SER A 569 -38.01 -8.44 -4.75
N GLY A 570 -37.57 -9.38 -3.95
CA GLY A 570 -37.86 -10.80 -4.18
C GLY A 570 -36.97 -11.74 -3.36
N VAL A 571 -37.11 -13.04 -3.65
CA VAL A 571 -36.32 -14.11 -3.03
C VAL A 571 -35.28 -14.61 -4.02
N GLY A 572 -34.03 -14.74 -3.60
CA GLY A 572 -32.93 -15.28 -4.40
C GLY A 572 -32.64 -14.46 -5.67
N LEU A 573 -32.75 -13.13 -5.57
CA LEU A 573 -32.55 -12.20 -6.69
C LEU A 573 -31.16 -12.37 -7.29
N ILE A 574 -31.10 -12.36 -8.63
CA ILE A 574 -29.87 -12.39 -9.41
C ILE A 574 -29.67 -11.01 -10.03
N THR A 575 -28.49 -10.46 -9.82
CA THR A 575 -28.00 -9.23 -10.45
C THR A 575 -26.76 -9.57 -11.27
N THR A 576 -26.62 -9.03 -12.47
CA THR A 576 -25.50 -9.33 -13.37
C THR A 576 -24.92 -8.08 -14.03
N TRP A 577 -23.62 -8.07 -14.28
CA TRP A 577 -22.90 -7.01 -14.99
C TRP A 577 -21.64 -7.55 -15.66
N LEU A 578 -21.03 -6.72 -16.50
CA LEU A 578 -19.79 -7.05 -17.19
C LEU A 578 -18.58 -6.35 -16.54
N SER A 579 -17.41 -6.93 -16.68
CA SER A 579 -16.15 -6.30 -16.26
C SER A 579 -15.85 -5.08 -17.13
N ARG A 580 -15.10 -4.12 -16.55
CA ARG A 580 -14.58 -2.96 -17.26
C ARG A 580 -13.06 -3.07 -17.38
N PRO A 581 -12.53 -3.40 -18.59
CA PRO A 581 -11.10 -3.60 -18.79
C PRO A 581 -10.27 -2.34 -18.58
N ASP A 582 -10.83 -1.16 -18.81
CA ASP A 582 -10.23 0.17 -18.69
C ASP A 582 -10.49 0.84 -17.33
N ASP A 583 -10.67 0.03 -16.28
CA ASP A 583 -10.92 0.48 -14.91
C ASP A 583 -9.77 1.31 -14.29
N PHE A 584 -8.60 1.34 -14.93
CA PHE A 584 -7.46 2.21 -14.62
C PHE A 584 -7.31 3.41 -15.57
N GLY A 585 -8.34 3.73 -16.35
CA GLY A 585 -8.38 4.83 -17.29
C GLY A 585 -7.92 4.48 -18.71
N PRO A 586 -8.18 5.38 -19.68
CA PRO A 586 -7.97 5.12 -21.11
C PRO A 586 -6.49 4.90 -21.48
N ASP A 587 -5.56 5.43 -20.69
CA ASP A 587 -4.12 5.28 -20.93
C ASP A 587 -3.55 3.96 -20.34
N ALA A 588 -4.37 3.17 -19.66
CA ALA A 588 -3.94 1.90 -19.11
C ALA A 588 -3.85 0.85 -20.22
N LYS A 589 -2.67 0.25 -20.38
CA LYS A 589 -2.53 -0.89 -21.27
C LYS A 589 -3.27 -2.08 -20.72
N VAL A 590 -4.33 -2.50 -21.39
CA VAL A 590 -5.05 -3.74 -21.10
C VAL A 590 -4.24 -4.92 -21.62
N LEU A 591 -3.96 -5.89 -20.76
CA LEU A 591 -3.15 -7.08 -21.06
C LEU A 591 -4.06 -8.31 -21.31
N SER A 592 -5.26 -8.31 -20.72
CA SER A 592 -6.22 -9.40 -20.86
C SER A 592 -6.97 -9.36 -22.18
N SER A 593 -7.64 -10.47 -22.52
CA SER A 593 -8.48 -10.62 -23.70
C SER A 593 -9.96 -10.72 -23.32
N GLY A 594 -10.81 -9.95 -24.00
CA GLY A 594 -12.26 -9.98 -23.78
C GLY A 594 -12.68 -9.43 -22.42
N ARG A 595 -13.87 -9.83 -21.98
CA ARG A 595 -14.51 -9.39 -20.74
C ARG A 595 -14.96 -10.58 -19.92
N SER A 596 -15.25 -10.35 -18.64
CA SER A 596 -15.90 -11.32 -17.76
C SER A 596 -17.29 -10.83 -17.38
N ARG A 597 -18.14 -11.77 -17.02
CA ARG A 597 -19.47 -11.52 -16.46
C ARG A 597 -19.47 -11.91 -14.99
N MET A 598 -20.04 -11.04 -14.17
CA MET A 598 -20.37 -11.33 -12.79
C MET A 598 -21.86 -11.55 -12.64
N PHE A 599 -22.23 -12.59 -11.90
CA PHE A 599 -23.55 -12.75 -11.33
C PHE A 599 -23.45 -12.66 -9.83
N MET A 600 -24.36 -11.93 -9.19
CA MET A 600 -24.56 -11.94 -7.75
C MET A 600 -25.94 -12.51 -7.44
N ARG A 601 -26.02 -13.58 -6.70
CA ARG A 601 -27.27 -14.09 -6.14
C ARG A 601 -27.36 -13.69 -4.68
N THR A 602 -28.36 -12.88 -4.34
CA THR A 602 -28.69 -12.51 -2.97
C THR A 602 -29.63 -13.57 -2.40
N LEU A 603 -29.16 -14.33 -1.42
CA LEU A 603 -29.90 -15.42 -0.77
C LEU A 603 -30.53 -14.98 0.54
N LEU A 604 -29.80 -14.18 1.32
CA LEU A 604 -30.27 -13.54 2.54
C LEU A 604 -29.96 -12.05 2.51
N PRO A 605 -30.87 -11.21 3.05
CA PRO A 605 -32.17 -11.57 3.61
C PRO A 605 -33.14 -12.11 2.57
N ALA A 606 -34.16 -12.86 3.00
CA ALA A 606 -35.20 -13.36 2.13
C ALA A 606 -36.60 -12.99 2.69
N PRO A 607 -37.41 -12.16 2.01
CA PRO A 607 -37.09 -11.50 0.74
C PRO A 607 -36.04 -10.39 0.90
N ALA A 608 -35.28 -10.13 -0.19
CA ALA A 608 -34.37 -9.01 -0.28
C ALA A 608 -35.02 -7.84 -1.02
N SER A 609 -34.56 -6.62 -0.71
CA SER A 609 -34.80 -5.42 -1.50
C SER A 609 -33.45 -4.87 -1.95
N ILE A 610 -33.22 -4.80 -3.25
CA ILE A 610 -31.98 -4.33 -3.85
C ILE A 610 -32.25 -3.03 -4.60
N THR A 611 -31.67 -1.93 -4.15
CA THR A 611 -31.67 -0.66 -4.89
C THR A 611 -30.37 -0.56 -5.69
N ARG A 612 -30.49 -0.42 -7.01
CA ARG A 612 -29.37 0.02 -7.86
C ARG A 612 -29.39 1.53 -7.99
N ARG A 613 -28.22 2.14 -7.96
CA ARG A 613 -28.05 3.58 -8.15
C ARG A 613 -26.79 3.84 -8.96
N GLY A 614 -26.84 4.74 -9.95
CA GLY A 614 -25.65 5.11 -10.70
C GLY A 614 -25.95 5.87 -11.99
N GLY A 615 -24.92 5.97 -12.83
CA GLY A 615 -24.94 6.75 -14.04
C GLY A 615 -24.71 8.24 -13.82
N GLU A 616 -24.71 9.03 -14.89
CA GLU A 616 -24.44 10.46 -14.85
C GLU A 616 -25.43 11.20 -13.95
N GLY A 617 -24.94 12.04 -13.06
CA GLY A 617 -25.75 12.77 -12.08
C GLY A 617 -26.15 11.95 -10.84
N HIS A 618 -25.85 10.65 -10.80
CA HIS A 618 -26.26 9.75 -9.73
C HIS A 618 -25.16 8.77 -9.31
N ARG A 619 -23.91 9.05 -9.65
CA ARG A 619 -22.76 8.15 -9.40
C ARG A 619 -22.48 8.01 -7.93
N ASN A 620 -22.75 6.85 -7.38
CA ASN A 620 -22.30 6.40 -6.06
C ASN A 620 -22.66 7.26 -4.85
N TRP A 621 -23.18 8.48 -5.06
CA TRP A 621 -23.47 9.44 -4.02
C TRP A 621 -24.89 9.24 -3.48
N GLY A 622 -25.11 9.73 -2.34
CA GLY A 622 -26.39 9.71 -1.69
C GLY A 622 -26.53 8.61 -0.65
N HIS A 623 -27.23 8.99 0.40
CA HIS A 623 -27.52 8.14 1.54
C HIS A 623 -28.50 7.03 1.13
N PRO A 624 -28.33 5.77 1.59
CA PRO A 624 -29.25 4.67 1.28
C PRO A 624 -30.70 4.92 1.68
N LEU A 625 -30.93 5.74 2.70
CA LEU A 625 -32.29 6.14 3.14
C LEU A 625 -32.91 7.26 2.28
N GLU A 626 -32.15 7.87 1.39
CA GLU A 626 -32.60 8.92 0.47
C GLU A 626 -32.34 8.52 -1.00
N PRO A 627 -32.97 7.42 -1.47
CA PRO A 627 -32.61 6.81 -2.76
C PRO A 627 -32.88 7.69 -3.98
N THR A 628 -33.77 8.67 -3.87
CA THR A 628 -34.11 9.59 -4.97
C THR A 628 -33.34 10.90 -4.93
N ALA A 629 -32.58 11.17 -3.87
CA ALA A 629 -31.77 12.37 -3.81
C ALA A 629 -30.70 12.37 -4.92
N GLN A 630 -30.58 13.50 -5.60
CA GLN A 630 -29.62 13.67 -6.67
C GLN A 630 -28.30 14.17 -6.06
N TYR A 631 -27.29 13.36 -6.24
CA TYR A 631 -25.92 13.70 -5.85
C TYR A 631 -25.04 13.38 -7.05
N ASP A 632 -24.29 14.34 -7.51
CA ASP A 632 -23.27 14.10 -8.52
C ASP A 632 -21.93 14.67 -8.05
N HIS A 633 -20.94 13.85 -8.14
CA HIS A 633 -19.57 14.30 -7.99
C HIS A 633 -19.12 14.88 -9.33
N THR A 634 -18.50 16.04 -9.31
CA THR A 634 -17.96 16.70 -10.50
C THR A 634 -16.77 15.90 -11.05
N GLY A 635 -17.04 14.73 -11.62
CA GLY A 635 -16.14 13.92 -12.42
C GLY A 635 -14.78 13.53 -11.80
N PRO A 636 -14.11 12.52 -12.33
CA PRO A 636 -12.75 12.21 -11.92
C PRO A 636 -11.84 13.40 -12.22
N ARG A 637 -10.89 13.68 -11.32
CA ARG A 637 -9.80 14.60 -11.63
C ARG A 637 -9.05 14.09 -12.86
N ARG A 638 -8.53 15.02 -13.65
CA ARG A 638 -7.78 14.69 -14.85
C ARG A 638 -6.64 13.70 -14.53
N GLY A 639 -6.71 12.50 -15.09
CA GLY A 639 -5.74 11.42 -14.88
C GLY A 639 -6.12 10.39 -13.82
N GLU A 640 -7.27 10.54 -13.15
CA GLU A 640 -7.77 9.51 -12.24
C GLU A 640 -8.57 8.44 -13.00
N PRO A 641 -8.45 7.16 -12.57
CA PRO A 641 -9.19 6.08 -13.20
C PRO A 641 -10.70 6.23 -12.97
N PRO A 642 -11.52 5.68 -13.86
CA PRO A 642 -12.94 5.58 -13.64
C PRO A 642 -13.22 4.62 -12.49
N TYR A 643 -13.78 5.14 -11.41
CA TYR A 643 -14.31 4.33 -10.32
C TYR A 643 -15.60 3.64 -10.74
N CYS A 644 -16.14 2.77 -9.87
CA CYS A 644 -17.45 2.14 -10.12
C CYS A 644 -18.54 3.19 -10.23
N ASP A 645 -19.25 3.20 -11.35
CA ASP A 645 -20.31 4.17 -11.64
C ASP A 645 -21.65 3.77 -11.03
N TRP A 646 -21.76 2.56 -10.49
CA TRP A 646 -22.97 1.99 -9.94
C TRP A 646 -22.77 1.42 -8.55
N ARG A 647 -23.81 1.58 -7.71
CA ARG A 647 -23.88 1.00 -6.38
C ARG A 647 -25.15 0.16 -6.24
N LEU A 648 -25.01 -1.02 -5.63
CA LEU A 648 -26.09 -1.88 -5.21
C LEU A 648 -26.21 -1.79 -3.68
N GLU A 649 -27.42 -1.57 -3.19
CA GLU A 649 -27.77 -1.45 -1.79
C GLU A 649 -28.78 -2.55 -1.44
N VAL A 650 -28.33 -3.58 -0.73
CA VAL A 650 -29.21 -4.66 -0.30
C VAL A 650 -29.76 -4.33 1.07
N ALA A 651 -31.02 -3.91 1.14
CA ALA A 651 -31.70 -3.59 2.38
C ALA A 651 -32.19 -4.85 3.09
N ALA A 652 -31.99 -4.91 4.41
CA ALA A 652 -32.55 -5.94 5.25
C ALA A 652 -33.87 -5.48 5.95
N PRO A 653 -34.77 -6.40 6.28
CA PRO A 653 -35.85 -6.12 7.21
C PRO A 653 -35.32 -5.63 8.56
N LEU A 654 -36.08 -4.75 9.22
CA LEU A 654 -35.71 -4.23 10.54
C LEU A 654 -35.70 -5.35 11.58
N ALA A 655 -34.52 -5.67 12.10
CA ALA A 655 -34.28 -6.69 13.12
C ALA A 655 -32.99 -6.38 13.87
N GLU A 656 -32.81 -6.89 15.11
CA GLU A 656 -31.53 -6.78 15.79
C GLU A 656 -30.47 -7.67 15.11
N GLN A 657 -30.84 -8.89 14.75
CA GLN A 657 -29.96 -9.84 14.06
C GLN A 657 -30.28 -9.87 12.57
N THR A 658 -29.27 -9.82 11.74
CA THR A 658 -29.38 -9.82 10.29
C THR A 658 -28.25 -10.65 9.69
N LEU A 659 -28.58 -11.48 8.69
CA LEU A 659 -27.62 -12.15 7.84
C LEU A 659 -27.70 -11.57 6.43
N PHE A 660 -26.53 -11.26 5.86
CA PHE A 660 -26.41 -11.03 4.43
C PHE A 660 -25.62 -12.19 3.82
N LEU A 661 -26.21 -12.86 2.85
CA LEU A 661 -25.56 -13.99 2.16
C LEU A 661 -25.63 -13.78 0.66
N HIS A 662 -24.47 -13.66 0.06
CA HIS A 662 -24.33 -13.47 -1.38
C HIS A 662 -23.41 -14.53 -1.98
N VAL A 663 -23.79 -15.06 -3.13
CA VAL A 663 -22.96 -15.91 -3.98
C VAL A 663 -22.68 -15.17 -5.27
N PHE A 664 -21.40 -14.92 -5.54
CA PHE A 664 -20.91 -14.34 -6.77
C PHE A 664 -20.36 -15.43 -7.67
N GLN A 665 -20.76 -15.45 -8.94
CA GLN A 665 -20.17 -16.30 -9.98
C GLN A 665 -19.37 -15.42 -10.93
N ILE A 666 -18.11 -15.76 -11.12
CA ILE A 666 -17.19 -15.12 -12.06
C ILE A 666 -17.10 -16.01 -13.29
N ALA A 667 -17.63 -15.57 -14.40
CA ALA A 667 -17.76 -16.34 -15.62
C ALA A 667 -17.22 -15.59 -16.84
N ASP A 668 -17.06 -16.28 -17.95
CA ASP A 668 -16.77 -15.63 -19.23
C ASP A 668 -17.97 -14.82 -19.72
N GLU A 669 -17.73 -13.76 -20.50
CA GLU A 669 -18.77 -12.87 -21.00
C GLU A 669 -19.93 -13.59 -21.73
N ALA A 670 -19.61 -14.70 -22.41
CA ALA A 670 -20.59 -15.50 -23.14
C ALA A 670 -21.59 -16.24 -22.24
N VAL A 671 -21.29 -16.44 -20.97
CA VAL A 671 -22.20 -17.08 -20.01
C VAL A 671 -23.32 -16.10 -19.69
N THR A 672 -24.56 -16.44 -20.02
CA THR A 672 -25.73 -15.57 -19.85
C THR A 672 -26.64 -15.97 -18.69
N THR A 673 -26.40 -17.14 -18.10
CA THR A 673 -27.22 -17.66 -17.00
C THR A 673 -26.33 -18.12 -15.85
N MET A 674 -26.68 -17.68 -14.65
CA MET A 674 -25.97 -18.10 -13.44
C MET A 674 -26.15 -19.60 -13.19
N ALA A 675 -25.09 -20.27 -12.78
CA ALA A 675 -25.15 -21.67 -12.34
C ALA A 675 -26.12 -21.83 -11.15
N PRO A 676 -26.73 -23.02 -10.98
CA PRO A 676 -27.64 -23.28 -9.87
C PRO A 676 -26.97 -23.00 -8.50
N VAL A 677 -27.72 -22.39 -7.62
CA VAL A 677 -27.33 -22.18 -6.20
C VAL A 677 -28.56 -22.62 -5.37
N VAL A 678 -28.35 -23.58 -4.48
CA VAL A 678 -29.39 -24.03 -3.56
C VAL A 678 -28.97 -23.70 -2.15
N LEU A 679 -29.86 -23.05 -1.38
CA LEU A 679 -29.69 -22.74 0.02
C LEU A 679 -30.52 -23.67 0.88
N ALA A 680 -29.91 -24.21 1.92
CA ALA A 680 -30.59 -24.80 3.08
C ALA A 680 -30.00 -24.13 4.33
N GLU A 681 -30.84 -23.87 5.31
CA GLU A 681 -30.40 -23.17 6.56
C GLU A 681 -31.00 -23.87 7.79
N ASP A 682 -30.22 -23.83 8.85
CA ASP A 682 -30.67 -24.19 10.19
C ASP A 682 -30.13 -23.19 11.21
N ALA A 683 -30.37 -23.40 12.49
CA ALA A 683 -29.95 -22.48 13.56
C ALA A 683 -28.43 -22.37 13.72
N GLN A 684 -27.64 -23.23 13.10
CA GLN A 684 -26.17 -23.30 13.24
C GLN A 684 -25.43 -22.84 12.00
N ALA A 685 -25.97 -23.15 10.80
CA ALA A 685 -25.27 -22.91 9.56
C ALA A 685 -26.20 -22.66 8.37
N VAL A 686 -25.71 -21.85 7.42
CA VAL A 686 -26.21 -21.86 6.03
C VAL A 686 -25.43 -22.90 5.24
N ARG A 687 -26.16 -23.69 4.41
CA ARG A 687 -25.55 -24.69 3.54
C ARG A 687 -25.90 -24.39 2.10
N LEU A 688 -24.89 -24.38 1.27
CA LEU A 688 -25.00 -24.06 -0.15
C LEU A 688 -24.56 -25.25 -1.00
N GLU A 689 -25.34 -25.55 -2.04
CA GLU A 689 -24.87 -26.27 -3.20
C GLU A 689 -24.75 -25.29 -4.37
N ILE A 690 -23.53 -25.16 -4.94
CA ILE A 690 -23.22 -24.19 -5.99
C ILE A 690 -22.66 -24.92 -7.20
N GLY A 691 -23.15 -24.60 -8.39
CA GLY A 691 -22.72 -25.20 -9.64
C GLY A 691 -23.58 -26.32 -10.16
N THR A 692 -23.15 -26.90 -11.28
CA THR A 692 -23.83 -28.06 -11.91
C THR A 692 -23.56 -29.35 -11.14
N VAL A 693 -24.23 -30.44 -11.54
CA VAL A 693 -24.04 -31.77 -10.91
C VAL A 693 -22.58 -32.22 -10.99
N GLU A 694 -21.92 -31.93 -12.13
CA GLU A 694 -20.54 -32.33 -12.42
C GLU A 694 -19.50 -31.43 -11.73
N GLN A 695 -19.89 -30.22 -11.41
CA GLN A 695 -18.98 -29.17 -10.86
C GLN A 695 -19.59 -28.57 -9.59
N ARG A 696 -20.06 -29.41 -8.69
CA ARG A 696 -20.79 -28.98 -7.51
C ARG A 696 -19.89 -28.75 -6.33
N TRP A 697 -19.91 -27.50 -5.83
CA TRP A 697 -19.40 -27.15 -4.51
C TRP A 697 -20.47 -27.37 -3.46
N ARG A 698 -20.07 -27.86 -2.29
CA ARG A 698 -20.90 -27.82 -1.08
C ARG A 698 -20.18 -26.98 -0.05
N VAL A 699 -20.87 -25.98 0.49
CA VAL A 699 -20.33 -25.03 1.45
C VAL A 699 -21.28 -24.96 2.63
N ALA A 700 -20.74 -25.07 3.85
CA ALA A 700 -21.46 -24.73 5.07
C ALA A 700 -20.72 -23.61 5.76
N LEU A 701 -21.43 -22.54 6.16
CA LEU A 701 -20.86 -21.42 6.92
C LEU A 701 -21.67 -21.24 8.22
N ALA A 702 -20.95 -21.09 9.33
CA ALA A 702 -21.56 -20.90 10.65
C ALA A 702 -22.31 -19.57 10.74
N VAL A 703 -23.55 -19.60 11.25
CA VAL A 703 -24.40 -18.41 11.51
C VAL A 703 -24.52 -18.12 13.00
N SER A 704 -24.04 -19.00 13.84
CA SER A 704 -23.98 -18.83 15.31
C SER A 704 -22.67 -19.37 15.85
N GLY A 705 -22.26 -18.96 17.06
CA GLY A 705 -20.98 -19.36 17.65
C GLY A 705 -19.77 -18.87 16.89
N ASP A 706 -18.70 -19.66 16.89
CA ASP A 706 -17.46 -19.37 16.19
C ASP A 706 -17.66 -19.30 14.68
N LEU A 707 -16.85 -18.49 13.99
CA LEU A 707 -16.82 -18.46 12.52
C LEU A 707 -16.18 -19.74 12.00
N GLY A 708 -16.45 -20.09 10.75
CA GLY A 708 -15.97 -21.32 10.13
C GLY A 708 -17.07 -22.08 9.41
N GLY A 709 -16.93 -23.39 9.33
CA GLY A 709 -17.86 -24.27 8.62
C GLY A 709 -17.14 -25.38 7.90
N SER A 710 -17.56 -25.68 6.65
CA SER A 710 -16.90 -26.68 5.81
C SER A 710 -17.05 -26.39 4.33
N VAL A 711 -16.15 -26.93 3.52
CA VAL A 711 -16.21 -26.88 2.06
C VAL A 711 -15.91 -28.25 1.47
N THR A 712 -16.67 -28.62 0.42
CA THR A 712 -16.38 -29.79 -0.42
C THR A 712 -16.22 -29.30 -1.85
N ALA A 713 -15.02 -29.43 -2.40
CA ALA A 713 -14.74 -29.07 -3.78
C ALA A 713 -15.29 -30.15 -4.74
N PRO A 714 -15.60 -29.82 -6.01
CA PRO A 714 -16.01 -30.79 -7.02
C PRO A 714 -15.03 -31.95 -7.13
N GLY A 715 -15.55 -33.17 -7.07
CA GLY A 715 -14.75 -34.39 -7.12
C GLY A 715 -14.13 -34.83 -5.79
N MET A 716 -14.32 -34.10 -4.71
CA MET A 716 -13.93 -34.53 -3.36
C MET A 716 -15.10 -35.29 -2.69
N ALA A 717 -14.77 -36.38 -1.98
CA ALA A 717 -15.76 -37.19 -1.27
C ALA A 717 -16.09 -36.60 0.12
N GLU A 718 -15.12 -35.99 0.77
CA GLU A 718 -15.25 -35.50 2.13
C GLU A 718 -15.22 -33.96 2.19
N ALA A 719 -15.93 -33.43 3.18
CA ALA A 719 -15.90 -32.02 3.48
C ALA A 719 -14.65 -31.66 4.29
N GLU A 720 -13.93 -30.63 3.86
CA GLU A 720 -12.83 -30.06 4.63
C GLU A 720 -13.40 -29.01 5.61
N PRO A 721 -13.10 -29.10 6.93
CA PRO A 721 -13.54 -28.07 7.87
C PRO A 721 -12.83 -26.75 7.58
N LEU A 722 -13.54 -25.63 7.62
CA LEU A 722 -12.97 -24.30 7.55
C LEU A 722 -12.37 -23.92 8.93
N PRO A 723 -11.26 -23.21 8.97
CA PRO A 723 -10.60 -22.87 10.22
C PRO A 723 -11.38 -21.85 11.04
N VAL A 724 -11.20 -21.90 12.34
CA VAL A 724 -11.69 -20.90 13.31
C VAL A 724 -10.57 -19.94 13.76
N ALA A 725 -9.37 -20.11 13.23
CA ALA A 725 -8.18 -19.30 13.51
C ALA A 725 -7.36 -19.10 12.24
N VAL A 726 -6.43 -18.17 12.29
CA VAL A 726 -5.45 -17.94 11.22
C VAL A 726 -4.49 -19.12 11.15
N GLU A 727 -4.47 -19.82 10.05
CA GLU A 727 -3.44 -20.81 9.74
C GLU A 727 -2.28 -20.12 9.03
N THR A 728 -1.20 -19.91 9.76
CA THR A 728 0.04 -19.43 9.15
C THR A 728 0.69 -20.58 8.39
N ARG A 729 0.82 -20.47 7.07
CA ARG A 729 1.88 -21.19 6.36
C ARG A 729 3.21 -20.67 6.91
N ALA A 730 4.22 -21.54 7.00
CA ALA A 730 5.58 -21.12 7.25
C ALA A 730 5.87 -19.92 6.33
N GLN A 731 6.18 -18.77 6.92
CA GLN A 731 6.52 -17.57 6.19
C GLN A 731 7.59 -17.93 5.16
N TYR A 732 7.52 -17.39 3.98
CA TYR A 732 8.47 -17.61 2.91
C TYR A 732 9.88 -17.40 3.47
N ALA A 733 10.61 -18.46 3.70
CA ALA A 733 12.04 -18.40 3.89
C ALA A 733 12.64 -18.11 2.50
N VAL A 734 12.91 -16.85 2.23
CA VAL A 734 13.97 -16.54 1.28
C VAL A 734 15.22 -17.13 1.93
N ASP A 735 15.85 -18.14 1.33
CA ASP A 735 17.17 -18.61 1.73
C ASP A 735 18.17 -17.46 1.44
N ALA A 736 18.07 -16.41 2.24
CA ALA A 736 19.04 -15.34 2.29
C ALA A 736 20.23 -15.84 3.07
N THR A 737 21.06 -16.63 2.44
CA THR A 737 22.44 -16.77 2.89
C THR A 737 23.06 -15.38 2.74
N PRO A 738 23.43 -14.69 3.83
CA PRO A 738 24.09 -13.39 3.70
C PRO A 738 25.33 -13.59 2.85
N ALA A 739 25.47 -12.77 1.82
CA ALA A 739 26.73 -12.68 1.09
C ALA A 739 27.83 -12.26 2.09
N PRO A 740 29.02 -12.87 2.02
CA PRO A 740 30.14 -12.56 2.90
C PRO A 740 30.58 -11.10 2.80
#